data_f0791520059294019a6814244d823e7b
#
_entry.id   f0791520059294019a6814244d823e7b
#
_cell.length_a   1.000
_cell.length_b   1.000
_cell.length_c   1.000
_cell.angle_alpha   90.00
_cell.angle_beta   90.00
_cell.angle_gamma   90.00
#
_symmetry.space_group_name_H-M   'P 1'
#
loop_
_entity.id
_entity.type
_entity.pdbx_description
1 polymer ?
#
loop_
_entity_poly.entity_id
_entity_poly.type
_entity_poly.pdbx_seq_one_letter_code
_entity_poly.pdbx_strand_id
1 'polypeptide(L)'
;MNSKYEFSQDAIDNFMFIHAYWKNSCDGINAAPENKWGYKRGDIPFIDYLCEDKSKYPKASEGISYITNKPLYDLDNDFLIGNSGGILMNIDFIVINIERLSKAADTFDEYGTYCDYDPSTPAYESFWQRETSRRKKGVFIKAKLYYKDIPKFFDANTTDEERESLLQPLRITGAHYTYLNYGRIERTPNDKERARLKREGAEHVETVMGFPRYWDGDYWNFKIDEFIANNKFHLTKAKARRKGFSYKRGSQAANTINLFPNVTVTLAADQLAYLTDKGATTFMAKKCLDHFEEHTFWKRGYISEAIDDILMGYRVSTKGLKNFGWLSNLYSVAIGKNESAAVGKKAIEIDFEEAGKCPNLQKALDVTLSNTESGAISVGTIRVYGTGGTKGANWAAFSKAFYNPKMNKMLCMENVWDINKRHEVCGFFFPQVWDCEPYVERGNSIIFTAYAWDKQDKENHFHNNDSETHIIYKAQRANTPAEAFINTTENMFASPELNLHVSDLINDNATRFFQDGWIVINDLGNSNKAEFIPKAECIKRDIFGKGRFHEFVNQVPHGSRDDTHGCVRMYYRPFLVNGEVPKDLYFVSVDAYKVDKAQKDVTDKHSLYSAQVWMRSNTITPYPNQKLLVCEYIGRLDTMEQNDIVTMGMCLMYNAECCPEAGTGETVSNFIKYKLRRYLMLDPTNANTRKLTNPNNNDYGIVIGDGDKKYNGLRMLKEFIYEPLSYTADGKPIRRLKSISSVRLLLECQRFTAEGNFDHISAAIVAMYVFLADSLNTKRLVEGNTENNDRRIANRLNRR
;
A
#
# COMPACT_ATOMS: atom_id res chain seq x y z
N MET A 1 -37.72 -18.94 23.18
CA MET A 1 -37.55 -18.90 21.71
C MET A 1 -36.18 -18.27 21.47
N ASN A 2 -35.30 -18.97 20.76
CA ASN A 2 -34.02 -18.37 20.44
C ASN A 2 -34.23 -17.17 19.54
N SER A 3 -33.61 -16.04 19.85
CA SER A 3 -33.71 -14.83 19.05
C SER A 3 -33.21 -15.08 17.62
N LYS A 4 -33.93 -14.54 16.63
CA LYS A 4 -33.52 -14.53 15.22
C LYS A 4 -32.15 -13.86 14.98
N TYR A 5 -31.69 -13.10 15.96
CA TYR A 5 -30.47 -12.29 15.92
C TYR A 5 -29.44 -12.73 16.97
N GLU A 6 -29.33 -14.02 17.24
CA GLU A 6 -28.29 -14.55 18.13
C GLU A 6 -26.92 -14.41 17.46
N PHE A 7 -25.95 -13.87 18.21
CA PHE A 7 -24.55 -13.76 17.87
C PHE A 7 -23.71 -14.36 19.00
N SER A 8 -22.54 -14.87 18.66
CA SER A 8 -21.55 -15.27 19.67
C SER A 8 -21.09 -14.06 20.48
N GLN A 9 -20.64 -14.32 21.71
CA GLN A 9 -20.12 -13.26 22.56
C GLN A 9 -18.92 -12.55 21.91
N ASP A 10 -18.06 -13.27 21.16
CA ASP A 10 -16.94 -12.68 20.43
C ASP A 10 -17.38 -11.71 19.35
N ALA A 11 -18.45 -12.02 18.62
CA ALA A 11 -18.99 -11.09 17.61
C ALA A 11 -19.59 -9.85 18.27
N ILE A 12 -20.36 -10.03 19.36
CA ILE A 12 -20.94 -8.90 20.12
C ILE A 12 -19.82 -8.00 20.66
N ASP A 13 -18.81 -8.58 21.29
CA ASP A 13 -17.66 -7.84 21.84
C ASP A 13 -16.92 -7.07 20.75
N ASN A 14 -16.70 -7.70 19.57
CA ASN A 14 -16.07 -7.05 18.42
C ASN A 14 -16.87 -5.81 17.99
N PHE A 15 -18.18 -5.91 17.83
CA PHE A 15 -19.02 -4.79 17.40
C PHE A 15 -19.13 -3.71 18.48
N MET A 16 -19.29 -4.08 19.74
CA MET A 16 -19.33 -3.14 20.86
C MET A 16 -18.00 -2.41 21.03
N PHE A 17 -16.87 -3.08 20.81
CA PHE A 17 -15.56 -2.45 20.86
C PHE A 17 -15.36 -1.45 19.70
N ILE A 18 -15.74 -1.80 18.46
CA ILE A 18 -15.70 -0.87 17.32
C ILE A 18 -16.57 0.36 17.61
N HIS A 19 -17.80 0.17 18.15
CA HIS A 19 -18.67 1.27 18.52
C HIS A 19 -18.03 2.20 19.56
N ALA A 20 -17.47 1.64 20.65
CA ALA A 20 -16.83 2.42 21.71
C ALA A 20 -15.60 3.19 21.16
N TYR A 21 -14.82 2.53 20.32
CA TYR A 21 -13.64 3.12 19.69
C TYR A 21 -14.01 4.28 18.75
N TRP A 22 -15.01 4.08 17.89
CA TRP A 22 -15.55 5.13 17.01
C TRP A 22 -16.09 6.32 17.82
N LYS A 23 -16.90 6.07 18.84
CA LYS A 23 -17.47 7.12 19.72
C LYS A 23 -16.35 7.93 20.38
N ASN A 24 -15.36 7.28 20.97
CA ASN A 24 -14.24 7.95 21.61
C ASN A 24 -13.42 8.80 20.63
N SER A 25 -13.25 8.36 19.39
CA SER A 25 -12.54 9.11 18.35
C SER A 25 -13.32 10.35 17.91
N CYS A 26 -14.65 10.26 17.79
CA CYS A 26 -15.53 11.39 17.47
C CYS A 26 -15.60 12.43 18.62
N ASP A 27 -15.57 11.97 19.86
CA ASP A 27 -15.62 12.84 21.05
C ASP A 27 -14.24 13.47 21.39
N GLY A 28 -13.22 13.24 20.55
CA GLY A 28 -11.87 13.80 20.72
C GLY A 28 -11.00 13.06 21.74
N ILE A 29 -11.40 11.90 22.20
CA ILE A 29 -10.63 11.04 23.10
C ILE A 29 -9.70 10.18 22.24
N ASN A 30 -8.38 10.40 22.36
CA ASN A 30 -7.37 9.74 21.53
C ASN A 30 -6.88 8.37 22.03
N ALA A 31 -7.40 7.87 23.14
CA ALA A 31 -6.98 6.57 23.71
C ALA A 31 -7.88 5.44 23.20
N ALA A 32 -7.29 4.41 22.62
CA ALA A 32 -8.03 3.17 22.39
C ALA A 32 -8.42 2.56 23.73
N PRO A 33 -9.68 2.11 23.91
CA PRO A 33 -10.08 1.45 25.14
C PRO A 33 -9.27 0.16 25.34
N GLU A 34 -9.00 -0.22 26.59
CA GLU A 34 -8.44 -1.53 26.91
C GLU A 34 -9.40 -2.62 26.44
N ASN A 35 -8.85 -3.68 25.86
CA ASN A 35 -9.63 -4.73 25.24
C ASN A 35 -8.98 -6.12 25.42
N LYS A 36 -9.78 -7.14 25.35
CA LYS A 36 -9.36 -8.54 25.54
C LYS A 36 -8.35 -9.04 24.47
N TRP A 37 -8.25 -8.37 23.34
CA TRP A 37 -7.34 -8.72 22.24
C TRP A 37 -5.98 -8.04 22.35
N GLY A 38 -5.78 -7.16 23.33
CA GLY A 38 -4.56 -6.35 23.44
C GLY A 38 -4.35 -5.38 22.27
N TYR A 39 -5.44 -4.99 21.58
CA TYR A 39 -5.41 -4.06 20.47
C TYR A 39 -4.93 -2.67 20.90
N LYS A 40 -4.06 -2.09 20.12
CA LYS A 40 -3.59 -0.72 20.27
C LYS A 40 -3.86 0.08 19.02
N ARG A 41 -4.04 1.38 19.17
CA ARG A 41 -4.16 2.27 18.02
C ARG A 41 -2.94 2.13 17.11
N GLY A 42 -3.17 1.87 15.82
CA GLY A 42 -2.13 1.60 14.85
C GLY A 42 -2.00 0.15 14.42
N ASP A 43 -2.49 -0.79 15.21
CA ASP A 43 -2.41 -2.22 14.90
C ASP A 43 -3.24 -2.59 13.66
N ILE A 44 -4.40 -1.95 13.49
CA ILE A 44 -5.28 -2.12 12.33
C ILE A 44 -5.56 -0.74 11.72
N PRO A 45 -4.66 -0.23 10.86
CA PRO A 45 -4.70 1.16 10.38
C PRO A 45 -6.02 1.58 9.75
N PHE A 46 -6.69 0.69 9.02
CA PHE A 46 -7.95 1.04 8.37
C PHE A 46 -9.10 1.22 9.37
N ILE A 47 -9.11 0.50 10.51
CA ILE A 47 -10.08 0.71 11.58
C ILE A 47 -9.84 2.08 12.23
N ASP A 48 -8.58 2.40 12.53
CA ASP A 48 -8.23 3.70 13.11
C ASP A 48 -8.69 4.85 12.21
N TYR A 49 -8.38 4.74 10.92
CA TYR A 49 -8.76 5.74 9.92
C TYR A 49 -10.28 5.91 9.82
N LEU A 50 -11.01 4.81 9.75
CA LEU A 50 -12.46 4.83 9.62
C LEU A 50 -13.15 5.40 10.87
N CYS A 51 -12.55 5.22 12.05
CA CYS A 51 -13.03 5.76 13.32
C CYS A 51 -12.60 7.20 13.60
N GLU A 52 -11.75 7.81 12.76
CA GLU A 52 -11.37 9.22 12.92
C GLU A 52 -12.54 10.17 12.61
N ASP A 53 -12.51 11.34 13.25
CA ASP A 53 -13.49 12.41 13.01
C ASP A 53 -13.40 12.91 11.56
N LYS A 54 -14.36 12.48 10.76
CA LYS A 54 -14.42 12.78 9.32
C LYS A 54 -14.83 14.22 9.03
N SER A 55 -15.28 15.00 10.04
CA SER A 55 -15.52 16.43 9.85
C SER A 55 -14.26 17.20 9.45
N LYS A 56 -13.10 16.62 9.70
CA LYS A 56 -11.79 17.14 9.29
C LYS A 56 -11.43 16.84 7.84
N TYR A 57 -12.15 15.93 7.19
CA TYR A 57 -11.92 15.59 5.80
C TYR A 57 -12.85 16.39 4.88
N PRO A 58 -12.39 16.70 3.67
CA PRO A 58 -13.22 17.40 2.69
C PRO A 58 -14.48 16.58 2.37
N LYS A 59 -15.58 17.28 2.14
CA LYS A 59 -16.82 16.63 1.71
C LYS A 59 -16.64 15.97 0.34
N ALA A 60 -17.32 14.86 0.14
CA ALA A 60 -17.31 14.14 -1.15
C ALA A 60 -17.68 15.05 -2.34
N SER A 61 -18.59 16.00 -2.15
CA SER A 61 -19.01 16.96 -3.17
C SER A 61 -17.91 17.90 -3.66
N GLU A 62 -16.80 18.03 -2.93
CA GLU A 62 -15.67 18.89 -3.27
C GLU A 62 -14.57 18.13 -4.02
N GLY A 63 -14.66 16.79 -4.07
CA GLY A 63 -13.71 15.93 -4.75
C GLY A 63 -13.85 15.99 -6.26
N ILE A 64 -12.73 16.03 -6.97
CA ILE A 64 -12.66 15.95 -8.43
C ILE A 64 -11.74 14.78 -8.80
N SER A 65 -12.25 13.88 -9.65
CA SER A 65 -11.43 12.81 -10.20
C SER A 65 -10.39 13.41 -11.15
N TYR A 66 -9.11 13.26 -10.82
CA TYR A 66 -8.02 13.63 -11.71
C TYR A 66 -7.82 12.62 -12.87
N ILE A 67 -8.56 11.50 -12.87
CA ILE A 67 -8.64 10.57 -14.00
C ILE A 67 -9.57 11.12 -15.07
N THR A 68 -10.76 11.59 -14.66
CA THR A 68 -11.82 12.03 -15.57
C THR A 68 -12.05 13.53 -15.55
N ASN A 69 -11.41 14.27 -14.62
CA ASN A 69 -11.63 15.69 -14.35
C ASN A 69 -13.11 16.03 -14.10
N LYS A 70 -13.86 15.12 -13.47
CA LYS A 70 -15.27 15.26 -13.13
C LYS A 70 -15.46 15.16 -11.64
N PRO A 71 -16.50 15.82 -11.08
CA PRO A 71 -16.87 15.63 -9.69
C PRO A 71 -17.13 14.14 -9.41
N LEU A 72 -16.68 13.69 -8.26
CA LEU A 72 -16.95 12.35 -7.76
C LEU A 72 -18.26 12.35 -6.99
N TYR A 73 -19.02 11.28 -7.08
CA TYR A 73 -20.34 11.16 -6.51
C TYR A 73 -20.29 10.28 -5.26
N ASP A 74 -21.10 10.66 -4.27
CA ASP A 74 -21.46 9.78 -3.17
C ASP A 74 -22.35 8.66 -3.73
N LEU A 75 -21.89 7.44 -3.65
CA LEU A 75 -22.62 6.25 -4.11
C LEU A 75 -23.27 5.56 -2.93
N ASP A 76 -24.56 5.73 -2.79
CA ASP A 76 -25.38 5.00 -1.82
C ASP A 76 -24.93 5.22 -0.34
N ASN A 77 -24.19 6.26 -0.01
CA ASN A 77 -23.57 6.54 1.29
C ASN A 77 -22.61 5.44 1.79
N ASP A 78 -22.24 4.46 0.95
CA ASP A 78 -21.32 3.39 1.34
C ASP A 78 -19.88 3.73 0.98
N PHE A 79 -19.68 4.65 0.04
CA PHE A 79 -18.38 5.20 -0.35
C PHE A 79 -18.42 6.72 -0.23
N LEU A 80 -17.43 7.27 0.44
CA LEU A 80 -17.16 8.70 0.47
C LEU A 80 -16.03 9.00 -0.51
N ILE A 81 -16.11 10.17 -1.14
CA ILE A 81 -15.17 10.60 -2.15
C ILE A 81 -14.43 11.82 -1.63
N GLY A 82 -13.12 11.72 -1.48
CA GLY A 82 -12.27 12.77 -0.93
C GLY A 82 -11.73 13.74 -2.00
N ASN A 83 -11.17 14.86 -1.58
CA ASN A 83 -10.55 15.88 -2.44
C ASN A 83 -9.41 15.37 -3.30
N SER A 84 -8.74 14.29 -2.88
CA SER A 84 -7.66 13.64 -3.64
C SER A 84 -8.17 12.85 -4.86
N GLY A 85 -9.49 12.74 -5.03
CA GLY A 85 -10.10 11.86 -6.02
C GLY A 85 -10.11 10.39 -5.60
N GLY A 86 -9.88 10.11 -4.31
CA GLY A 86 -9.93 8.76 -3.74
C GLY A 86 -11.31 8.42 -3.18
N ILE A 87 -11.55 7.13 -3.05
CA ILE A 87 -12.75 6.58 -2.41
C ILE A 87 -12.43 6.20 -0.98
N LEU A 88 -13.26 6.66 -0.04
CA LEU A 88 -13.24 6.27 1.35
C LEU A 88 -14.36 5.27 1.62
N MET A 89 -14.07 4.19 2.32
CA MET A 89 -15.09 3.26 2.80
C MET A 89 -15.84 3.86 3.98
N ASN A 90 -17.17 3.71 3.97
CA ASN A 90 -18.01 4.11 5.09
C ASN A 90 -18.20 2.91 6.03
N ILE A 91 -17.85 3.10 7.30
CA ILE A 91 -17.99 2.05 8.32
C ILE A 91 -19.31 2.08 9.09
N ASP A 92 -20.18 3.05 8.81
CA ASP A 92 -21.45 3.22 9.53
C ASP A 92 -22.48 2.15 9.16
N PHE A 93 -22.03 0.88 9.02
CA PHE A 93 -22.92 -0.23 8.83
C PHE A 93 -22.33 -1.56 9.30
N ILE A 94 -23.20 -2.45 9.70
CA ILE A 94 -22.91 -3.85 9.96
C ILE A 94 -23.94 -4.64 9.18
N VAL A 95 -23.47 -5.63 8.39
CA VAL A 95 -24.37 -6.53 7.66
C VAL A 95 -24.80 -7.64 8.59
N ILE A 96 -26.11 -7.75 8.77
CA ILE A 96 -26.75 -8.83 9.55
C ILE A 96 -27.91 -9.41 8.74
N ASN A 97 -28.38 -10.58 9.12
CA ASN A 97 -29.54 -11.22 8.52
C ASN A 97 -29.34 -11.70 7.08
N ILE A 98 -28.22 -12.35 6.84
CA ILE A 98 -27.71 -12.78 5.53
C ILE A 98 -28.50 -13.90 4.87
N GLU A 99 -29.16 -14.73 5.66
CA GLU A 99 -29.93 -15.90 5.16
C GLU A 99 -30.93 -15.54 4.07
N ARG A 100 -31.38 -14.28 4.01
CA ARG A 100 -32.30 -13.79 2.99
C ARG A 100 -31.66 -13.62 1.60
N LEU A 101 -30.33 -13.61 1.48
CA LEU A 101 -29.64 -13.41 0.20
C LEU A 101 -29.56 -14.67 -0.64
N SER A 102 -29.43 -15.82 0.00
CA SER A 102 -29.22 -17.11 -0.67
C SER A 102 -30.51 -17.91 -0.89
N LYS A 103 -31.68 -17.26 -0.85
CA LYS A 103 -32.96 -17.97 -0.96
C LYS A 103 -33.09 -18.80 -2.24
N ALA A 104 -32.59 -18.30 -3.39
CA ALA A 104 -32.61 -19.05 -4.63
C ALA A 104 -31.65 -20.24 -4.58
N ALA A 105 -30.46 -20.06 -4.00
CA ALA A 105 -29.48 -21.11 -3.78
C ALA A 105 -30.02 -22.19 -2.82
N ASP A 106 -30.66 -21.78 -1.72
CA ASP A 106 -31.28 -22.71 -0.77
C ASP A 106 -32.38 -23.56 -1.43
N THR A 107 -33.21 -22.91 -2.28
CA THR A 107 -34.24 -23.63 -3.06
C THR A 107 -33.61 -24.65 -4.00
N PHE A 108 -32.52 -24.30 -4.65
CA PHE A 108 -31.79 -25.22 -5.54
C PHE A 108 -31.14 -26.37 -4.76
N ASP A 109 -30.53 -26.10 -3.65
CA ASP A 109 -29.88 -27.13 -2.80
C ASP A 109 -30.94 -28.10 -2.23
N GLU A 110 -32.17 -27.63 -1.95
CA GLU A 110 -33.23 -28.46 -1.40
C GLU A 110 -33.97 -29.27 -2.48
N TYR A 111 -34.27 -28.67 -3.63
CA TYR A 111 -35.13 -29.25 -4.67
C TYR A 111 -34.45 -29.57 -5.99
N GLY A 112 -33.18 -29.19 -6.18
CA GLY A 112 -32.44 -29.35 -7.45
C GLY A 112 -32.92 -28.46 -8.58
N THR A 113 -33.80 -27.50 -8.30
CA THR A 113 -34.32 -26.51 -9.27
C THR A 113 -34.53 -25.17 -8.60
N TYR A 114 -34.35 -24.09 -9.39
CA TYR A 114 -34.61 -22.73 -8.93
C TYR A 114 -36.09 -22.34 -9.03
N CYS A 115 -36.81 -23.00 -9.92
CA CYS A 115 -38.19 -22.65 -10.27
C CYS A 115 -39.01 -23.92 -10.49
N ASP A 116 -40.09 -24.05 -9.78
CA ASP A 116 -41.02 -25.16 -9.78
C ASP A 116 -42.28 -24.87 -10.66
N TYR A 117 -42.39 -23.65 -11.25
CA TYR A 117 -43.48 -23.33 -12.15
C TYR A 117 -43.31 -24.05 -13.48
N ASP A 118 -44.45 -24.47 -14.05
CA ASP A 118 -44.50 -25.06 -15.40
C ASP A 118 -43.91 -24.07 -16.42
N PRO A 119 -42.89 -24.47 -17.22
CA PRO A 119 -42.27 -23.62 -18.25
C PRO A 119 -43.20 -22.98 -19.26
N SER A 120 -44.40 -23.53 -19.46
CA SER A 120 -45.43 -22.97 -20.35
C SER A 120 -46.25 -21.83 -19.74
N THR A 121 -46.03 -21.50 -18.46
CA THR A 121 -46.85 -20.54 -17.71
C THR A 121 -46.25 -19.15 -17.63
N PRO A 122 -47.08 -18.08 -17.58
CA PRO A 122 -46.61 -16.72 -17.33
C PRO A 122 -45.89 -16.57 -15.99
N ALA A 123 -46.16 -17.42 -15.00
CA ALA A 123 -45.50 -17.42 -13.70
C ALA A 123 -44.01 -17.78 -13.85
N TYR A 124 -43.69 -18.77 -14.68
CA TYR A 124 -42.31 -19.16 -15.00
C TYR A 124 -41.54 -18.02 -15.64
N GLU A 125 -42.12 -17.39 -16.65
CA GLU A 125 -41.52 -16.25 -17.32
C GLU A 125 -41.29 -15.06 -16.37
N SER A 126 -42.28 -14.73 -15.54
CA SER A 126 -42.23 -13.68 -14.54
C SER A 126 -41.16 -13.94 -13.49
N PHE A 127 -40.95 -15.21 -13.09
CA PHE A 127 -39.89 -15.58 -12.17
C PHE A 127 -38.51 -15.25 -12.77
N TRP A 128 -38.22 -15.71 -13.99
CA TRP A 128 -36.93 -15.49 -14.62
C TRP A 128 -36.67 -14.04 -15.03
N GLN A 129 -37.71 -13.28 -15.34
CA GLN A 129 -37.60 -11.83 -15.55
C GLN A 129 -37.17 -11.12 -14.27
N ARG A 130 -37.75 -11.47 -13.10
CA ARG A 130 -37.33 -10.95 -11.79
C ARG A 130 -35.89 -11.32 -11.46
N GLU A 131 -35.50 -12.58 -11.66
CA GLU A 131 -34.13 -13.02 -11.43
C GLU A 131 -33.13 -12.33 -12.36
N THR A 132 -33.47 -12.13 -13.64
CA THR A 132 -32.67 -11.36 -14.58
C THR A 132 -32.49 -9.91 -14.13
N SER A 133 -33.57 -9.30 -13.60
CA SER A 133 -33.52 -7.96 -13.03
C SER A 133 -32.61 -7.89 -11.80
N ARG A 134 -32.66 -8.87 -10.90
CA ARG A 134 -31.80 -8.99 -9.72
C ARG A 134 -30.33 -9.14 -10.10
N ARG A 135 -30.02 -10.00 -11.07
CA ARG A 135 -28.67 -10.16 -11.62
C ARG A 135 -28.11 -8.86 -12.20
N LYS A 136 -28.96 -8.03 -12.80
CA LYS A 136 -28.56 -6.77 -13.46
C LYS A 136 -28.49 -5.60 -12.51
N LYS A 137 -29.49 -5.45 -11.61
CA LYS A 137 -29.67 -4.25 -10.77
C LYS A 137 -29.26 -4.46 -9.31
N GLY A 138 -29.13 -5.72 -8.88
CA GLY A 138 -28.96 -6.06 -7.48
C GLY A 138 -30.28 -6.13 -6.70
N VAL A 139 -30.14 -6.29 -5.41
CA VAL A 139 -31.26 -6.41 -4.46
C VAL A 139 -31.04 -5.55 -3.24
N PHE A 140 -32.13 -5.08 -2.62
CA PHE A 140 -32.09 -4.42 -1.32
C PHE A 140 -32.59 -5.40 -0.26
N ILE A 141 -31.86 -5.45 0.86
CA ILE A 141 -32.25 -6.21 2.04
C ILE A 141 -32.11 -5.33 3.28
N LYS A 142 -32.92 -5.56 4.31
CA LYS A 142 -32.75 -4.93 5.62
C LYS A 142 -31.62 -5.64 6.36
N ALA A 143 -30.42 -5.12 6.28
CA ALA A 143 -29.22 -5.73 6.86
C ALA A 143 -28.16 -4.71 7.31
N LYS A 144 -28.39 -3.42 7.08
CA LYS A 144 -27.49 -2.36 7.49
C LYS A 144 -27.86 -1.86 8.88
N LEU A 145 -26.87 -1.69 9.76
CA LEU A 145 -27.02 -1.15 11.10
C LEU A 145 -26.05 0.01 11.28
N TYR A 146 -26.54 1.16 11.73
CA TYR A 146 -25.69 2.28 12.06
C TYR A 146 -24.94 2.06 13.37
N TYR A 147 -23.71 2.57 13.46
CA TYR A 147 -22.88 2.42 14.68
C TYR A 147 -23.56 2.92 15.94
N LYS A 148 -24.30 4.04 15.88
CA LYS A 148 -25.05 4.59 17.00
C LYS A 148 -26.11 3.62 17.57
N ASP A 149 -26.60 2.70 16.77
CA ASP A 149 -27.67 1.78 17.10
C ASP A 149 -27.16 0.41 17.62
N ILE A 150 -25.84 0.15 17.54
CA ILE A 150 -25.21 -1.10 17.99
C ILE A 150 -25.54 -1.43 19.44
N PRO A 151 -25.39 -0.51 20.43
CA PRO A 151 -25.69 -0.82 21.82
C PRO A 151 -27.15 -1.23 22.03
N LYS A 152 -28.08 -0.52 21.37
CA LYS A 152 -29.50 -0.85 21.47
C LYS A 152 -29.82 -2.18 20.79
N PHE A 153 -29.17 -2.48 19.67
CA PHE A 153 -29.39 -3.73 18.96
C PHE A 153 -28.98 -4.97 19.77
N PHE A 154 -27.88 -4.89 20.51
CA PHE A 154 -27.35 -5.98 21.34
C PHE A 154 -27.83 -5.96 22.79
N ASP A 155 -28.68 -4.98 23.19
CA ASP A 155 -29.28 -4.97 24.52
C ASP A 155 -30.21 -6.20 24.70
N ALA A 156 -30.06 -6.86 25.83
CA ALA A 156 -30.83 -8.09 26.16
C ALA A 156 -32.34 -7.84 26.22
N ASN A 157 -32.77 -6.61 26.51
CA ASN A 157 -34.18 -6.23 26.64
C ASN A 157 -34.83 -5.82 25.31
N THR A 158 -34.04 -5.69 24.23
CA THR A 158 -34.55 -5.29 22.91
C THR A 158 -35.24 -6.48 22.23
N THR A 159 -36.49 -6.30 21.82
CA THR A 159 -37.26 -7.34 21.12
C THR A 159 -36.77 -7.53 19.68
N ASP A 160 -37.13 -8.65 19.05
CA ASP A 160 -36.75 -8.90 17.65
C ASP A 160 -37.42 -7.91 16.69
N GLU A 161 -38.63 -7.43 17.00
CA GLU A 161 -39.35 -6.40 16.25
C GLU A 161 -38.61 -5.05 16.33
N GLU A 162 -38.15 -4.67 17.53
CA GLU A 162 -37.35 -3.48 17.74
C GLU A 162 -36.01 -3.57 16.99
N ARG A 163 -35.32 -4.72 17.07
CA ARG A 163 -34.07 -4.96 16.29
C ARG A 163 -34.33 -4.81 14.80
N GLU A 164 -35.40 -5.39 14.28
CA GLU A 164 -35.75 -5.27 12.86
C GLU A 164 -36.07 -3.84 12.44
N SER A 165 -36.59 -3.01 13.35
CA SER A 165 -36.83 -1.59 13.10
C SER A 165 -35.56 -0.75 12.98
N LEU A 166 -34.47 -1.16 13.60
CA LEU A 166 -33.16 -0.50 13.52
C LEU A 166 -32.44 -0.79 12.20
N LEU A 167 -32.80 -1.91 11.52
CA LEU A 167 -32.16 -2.31 10.29
C LEU A 167 -32.55 -1.42 9.12
N GLN A 168 -31.53 -0.91 8.45
CA GLN A 168 -31.65 -0.11 7.23
C GLN A 168 -31.45 -0.96 5.97
N PRO A 169 -31.94 -0.52 4.81
CA PRO A 169 -31.67 -1.19 3.55
C PRO A 169 -30.17 -1.21 3.20
N LEU A 170 -29.69 -2.38 2.83
CA LEU A 170 -28.38 -2.60 2.24
C LEU A 170 -28.59 -3.06 0.79
N ARG A 171 -27.89 -2.42 -0.16
CA ARG A 171 -27.94 -2.83 -1.55
C ARG A 171 -26.81 -3.82 -1.87
N ILE A 172 -27.18 -5.01 -2.31
CA ILE A 172 -26.26 -6.02 -2.85
C ILE A 172 -26.22 -5.87 -4.37
N THR A 173 -25.04 -5.79 -4.96
CA THR A 173 -24.87 -5.62 -6.41
C THR A 173 -25.37 -6.83 -7.19
N GLY A 174 -25.72 -6.64 -8.46
CA GLY A 174 -26.23 -7.75 -9.29
C GLY A 174 -25.21 -8.87 -9.48
N ALA A 175 -23.94 -8.53 -9.62
CA ALA A 175 -22.85 -9.50 -9.71
C ALA A 175 -22.67 -10.28 -8.40
N HIS A 176 -22.77 -9.63 -7.23
CA HIS A 176 -22.73 -10.29 -5.93
C HIS A 176 -23.93 -11.21 -5.71
N TYR A 177 -25.13 -10.72 -6.07
CA TYR A 177 -26.35 -11.56 -6.05
C TYR A 177 -26.18 -12.83 -6.90
N THR A 178 -25.63 -12.68 -8.13
CA THR A 178 -25.38 -13.81 -9.02
C THR A 178 -24.35 -14.77 -8.42
N TYR A 179 -23.28 -14.28 -7.84
CA TYR A 179 -22.27 -15.09 -7.16
C TYR A 179 -22.88 -15.94 -6.07
N LEU A 180 -23.69 -15.36 -5.18
CA LEU A 180 -24.28 -16.04 -4.03
C LEU A 180 -25.35 -17.08 -4.42
N ASN A 181 -26.11 -16.85 -5.49
CA ASN A 181 -27.26 -17.69 -5.82
C ASN A 181 -27.05 -18.62 -7.02
N TYR A 182 -26.04 -18.33 -7.87
CA TYR A 182 -25.81 -19.06 -9.13
C TYR A 182 -24.33 -19.43 -9.35
N GLY A 183 -23.41 -18.89 -8.55
CA GLY A 183 -22.00 -19.25 -8.62
C GLY A 183 -21.70 -20.54 -7.83
N ARG A 184 -21.26 -21.59 -8.50
CA ARG A 184 -20.86 -22.84 -7.85
C ARG A 184 -19.37 -22.81 -7.57
N ILE A 185 -18.97 -23.00 -6.28
CA ILE A 185 -17.59 -23.01 -5.84
C ILE A 185 -17.29 -24.26 -4.99
N GLU A 186 -16.01 -24.63 -4.94
CA GLU A 186 -15.54 -25.57 -3.91
C GLU A 186 -15.43 -24.81 -2.58
N ARG A 187 -16.12 -25.27 -1.57
CA ARG A 187 -16.15 -24.69 -0.22
C ARG A 187 -16.19 -25.73 0.88
N THR A 188 -15.86 -25.33 2.08
CA THR A 188 -16.05 -26.17 3.27
C THR A 188 -17.53 -26.53 3.45
N PRO A 189 -17.88 -27.81 3.74
CA PRO A 189 -19.25 -28.22 4.01
C PRO A 189 -19.84 -27.43 5.18
N ASN A 190 -21.13 -27.05 5.06
CA ASN A 190 -21.88 -26.51 6.19
C ASN A 190 -22.31 -27.63 7.16
N ASP A 191 -22.94 -27.29 8.30
CA ASP A 191 -23.30 -28.27 9.34
C ASP A 191 -24.30 -29.31 8.82
N LYS A 192 -25.26 -28.94 7.97
CA LYS A 192 -26.22 -29.89 7.36
C LYS A 192 -25.50 -30.85 6.40
N GLU A 193 -24.56 -30.33 5.59
CA GLU A 193 -23.76 -31.11 4.66
C GLU A 193 -22.81 -32.06 5.44
N ARG A 194 -22.16 -31.56 6.50
CA ARG A 194 -21.32 -32.37 7.38
C ARG A 194 -22.10 -33.50 8.02
N ALA A 195 -23.33 -33.21 8.52
CA ALA A 195 -24.21 -34.21 9.07
C ALA A 195 -24.64 -35.24 8.03
N ARG A 196 -24.84 -34.85 6.76
CA ARG A 196 -25.11 -35.74 5.64
C ARG A 196 -23.92 -36.63 5.34
N LEU A 197 -22.73 -36.01 5.12
CA LEU A 197 -21.47 -36.70 4.82
C LEU A 197 -21.13 -37.73 5.91
N LYS A 198 -21.36 -37.38 7.17
CA LYS A 198 -21.20 -38.31 8.30
C LYS A 198 -22.12 -39.51 8.18
N ARG A 199 -23.40 -39.30 7.84
CA ARG A 199 -24.36 -40.39 7.63
C ARG A 199 -23.98 -41.30 6.45
N GLU A 200 -23.32 -40.72 5.43
CA GLU A 200 -22.87 -41.42 4.23
C GLU A 200 -21.47 -42.07 4.38
N GLY A 201 -20.85 -41.98 5.58
CA GLY A 201 -19.49 -42.48 5.82
C GLY A 201 -18.38 -41.73 5.08
N ALA A 202 -18.65 -40.49 4.67
CA ALA A 202 -17.74 -39.62 3.89
C ALA A 202 -17.20 -38.45 4.74
N GLU A 203 -16.95 -38.68 6.03
CA GLU A 203 -16.46 -37.64 6.97
C GLU A 203 -15.11 -36.98 6.55
N HIS A 204 -14.32 -37.71 5.74
CA HIS A 204 -13.03 -37.25 5.22
C HIS A 204 -13.13 -36.20 4.07
N VAL A 205 -14.32 -35.88 3.60
CA VAL A 205 -14.54 -34.91 2.53
C VAL A 205 -14.38 -33.50 3.11
N GLU A 206 -13.28 -32.83 2.78
CA GLU A 206 -12.95 -31.50 3.26
C GLU A 206 -13.68 -30.39 2.50
N THR A 207 -14.00 -30.61 1.20
CA THR A 207 -14.65 -29.62 0.35
C THR A 207 -15.82 -30.22 -0.44
N VAL A 208 -16.85 -29.41 -0.64
CA VAL A 208 -18.02 -29.75 -1.48
C VAL A 208 -18.27 -28.66 -2.51
N MET A 209 -18.91 -29.02 -3.64
CA MET A 209 -19.44 -28.05 -4.59
C MET A 209 -20.75 -27.47 -4.04
N GLY A 210 -20.74 -26.17 -3.77
CA GLY A 210 -21.92 -25.48 -3.24
C GLY A 210 -21.95 -24.01 -3.67
N PHE A 211 -22.93 -23.27 -3.13
CA PHE A 211 -23.00 -21.83 -3.31
C PHE A 211 -22.12 -21.13 -2.27
N PRO A 212 -21.49 -19.98 -2.65
CA PRO A 212 -20.76 -19.14 -1.71
C PRO A 212 -21.67 -18.67 -0.58
N ARG A 213 -21.06 -18.42 0.58
CA ARG A 213 -21.71 -17.68 1.66
C ARG A 213 -21.49 -16.19 1.46
N TYR A 214 -22.37 -15.37 2.01
CA TYR A 214 -22.14 -13.92 2.07
C TYR A 214 -21.04 -13.61 3.07
N TRP A 215 -20.12 -12.74 2.66
CA TRP A 215 -19.11 -12.13 3.53
C TRP A 215 -19.02 -10.63 3.27
N ASP A 216 -18.72 -9.86 4.32
CA ASP A 216 -18.64 -8.40 4.25
C ASP A 216 -17.46 -7.92 3.40
N GLY A 217 -16.33 -8.63 3.38
CA GLY A 217 -15.23 -8.35 2.48
C GLY A 217 -15.62 -8.55 1.00
N ASP A 218 -16.43 -9.58 0.69
CA ASP A 218 -16.99 -9.77 -0.65
C ASP A 218 -17.90 -8.62 -1.05
N TYR A 219 -18.72 -8.12 -0.10
CA TYR A 219 -19.55 -6.95 -0.35
C TYR A 219 -18.75 -5.77 -0.88
N TRP A 220 -17.63 -5.43 -0.20
CA TRP A 220 -16.75 -4.35 -0.63
C TRP A 220 -16.11 -4.61 -2.00
N ASN A 221 -15.67 -5.84 -2.25
CA ASN A 221 -15.07 -6.21 -3.53
C ASN A 221 -16.04 -6.05 -4.70
N PHE A 222 -17.28 -6.56 -4.57
CA PHE A 222 -18.28 -6.44 -5.63
C PHE A 222 -18.79 -5.00 -5.79
N LYS A 223 -18.88 -4.25 -4.69
CA LYS A 223 -19.32 -2.85 -4.71
C LYS A 223 -18.34 -1.97 -5.49
N ILE A 224 -17.04 -2.10 -5.25
CA ILE A 224 -16.03 -1.32 -5.98
C ILE A 224 -15.94 -1.75 -7.45
N ASP A 225 -16.16 -3.03 -7.76
CA ASP A 225 -16.21 -3.51 -9.15
C ASP A 225 -17.36 -2.91 -9.93
N GLU A 226 -18.54 -2.81 -9.33
CA GLU A 226 -19.70 -2.14 -9.93
C GLU A 226 -19.44 -0.64 -10.09
N PHE A 227 -18.83 0.00 -9.08
CA PHE A 227 -18.49 1.42 -9.15
C PHE A 227 -17.60 1.75 -10.34
N ILE A 228 -16.49 1.02 -10.53
CA ILE A 228 -15.57 1.26 -11.64
C ILE A 228 -16.20 0.96 -12.99
N ALA A 229 -17.05 -0.08 -13.08
CA ALA A 229 -17.75 -0.43 -14.31
C ALA A 229 -18.76 0.66 -14.72
N ASN A 230 -19.52 1.21 -13.76
CA ASN A 230 -20.51 2.25 -14.01
C ASN A 230 -19.87 3.60 -14.37
N ASN A 231 -18.73 3.92 -13.76
CA ASN A 231 -18.04 5.20 -13.95
C ASN A 231 -16.88 5.11 -14.95
N LYS A 232 -16.62 3.93 -15.55
CA LYS A 232 -15.56 3.69 -16.53
C LYS A 232 -14.16 4.00 -16.02
N PHE A 233 -13.90 3.65 -14.75
CA PHE A 233 -12.58 3.68 -14.18
C PHE A 233 -11.83 2.36 -14.42
N HIS A 234 -10.52 2.40 -14.30
CA HIS A 234 -9.67 1.23 -14.12
C HIS A 234 -9.32 1.05 -12.65
N LEU A 235 -8.85 -0.14 -12.25
CA LEU A 235 -8.58 -0.41 -10.83
C LEU A 235 -7.41 -1.39 -10.66
N THR A 236 -6.52 -1.06 -9.73
CA THR A 236 -5.55 -2.00 -9.17
C THR A 236 -6.03 -2.53 -7.83
N LYS A 237 -5.98 -3.86 -7.65
CA LYS A 237 -6.35 -4.56 -6.40
C LYS A 237 -5.19 -5.41 -5.91
N ALA A 238 -4.72 -5.16 -4.69
CA ALA A 238 -3.82 -6.08 -4.00
C ALA A 238 -4.59 -6.83 -2.90
N LYS A 239 -4.26 -8.08 -2.67
CA LYS A 239 -5.01 -8.93 -1.76
C LYS A 239 -4.12 -9.89 -0.98
N ALA A 240 -4.54 -10.29 0.20
CA ALA A 240 -4.03 -11.48 0.86
C ALA A 240 -4.38 -12.74 0.04
N ARG A 241 -3.60 -13.80 0.20
CA ARG A 241 -3.79 -15.06 -0.50
C ARG A 241 -5.06 -15.79 -0.04
N ARG A 242 -5.64 -16.62 -0.91
CA ARG A 242 -6.81 -17.49 -0.66
C ARG A 242 -8.10 -16.74 -0.30
N LYS A 243 -8.31 -15.55 -0.84
CA LYS A 243 -9.52 -14.75 -0.67
C LYS A 243 -10.58 -14.99 -1.78
N GLY A 244 -10.52 -16.11 -2.49
CA GLY A 244 -11.54 -16.53 -3.47
C GLY A 244 -11.69 -15.63 -4.70
N PHE A 245 -10.70 -14.80 -5.05
CA PHE A 245 -10.84 -13.83 -6.14
C PHE A 245 -11.10 -14.49 -7.50
N SER A 246 -10.49 -15.65 -7.79
CA SER A 246 -10.74 -16.38 -9.04
C SER A 246 -12.20 -16.83 -9.15
N TYR A 247 -12.80 -17.27 -8.04
CA TYR A 247 -14.22 -17.63 -7.99
C TYR A 247 -15.14 -16.42 -8.20
N LYS A 248 -14.87 -15.33 -7.47
CA LYS A 248 -15.65 -14.08 -7.56
C LYS A 248 -15.58 -13.53 -8.98
N ARG A 249 -14.37 -13.44 -9.53
CA ARG A 249 -14.16 -12.88 -10.88
C ARG A 249 -14.67 -13.79 -11.98
N GLY A 250 -14.50 -15.10 -11.84
CA GLY A 250 -15.10 -16.07 -12.77
C GLY A 250 -16.62 -15.93 -12.86
N SER A 251 -17.29 -15.84 -11.71
CA SER A 251 -18.73 -15.60 -11.67
C SER A 251 -19.15 -14.25 -12.27
N GLN A 252 -18.39 -13.17 -12.03
CA GLN A 252 -18.63 -11.86 -12.64
C GLN A 252 -18.49 -11.90 -14.17
N ALA A 253 -17.41 -12.50 -14.68
CA ALA A 253 -17.17 -12.64 -16.11
C ALA A 253 -18.30 -13.43 -16.78
N ALA A 254 -18.70 -14.58 -16.19
CA ALA A 254 -19.84 -15.37 -16.65
C ALA A 254 -21.13 -14.57 -16.64
N ASN A 255 -21.40 -13.82 -15.56
CA ASN A 255 -22.57 -12.95 -15.47
C ASN A 255 -22.57 -11.89 -16.57
N THR A 256 -21.45 -11.23 -16.83
CA THR A 256 -21.34 -10.18 -17.83
C THR A 256 -21.63 -10.70 -19.24
N ILE A 257 -20.95 -11.78 -19.68
CA ILE A 257 -21.13 -12.30 -21.03
C ILE A 257 -22.48 -13.00 -21.24
N ASN A 258 -23.10 -13.50 -20.18
CA ASN A 258 -24.44 -14.10 -20.25
C ASN A 258 -25.57 -13.08 -20.20
N LEU A 259 -25.38 -11.91 -19.53
CA LEU A 259 -26.38 -10.83 -19.45
C LEU A 259 -26.41 -9.92 -20.66
N PHE A 260 -25.24 -9.65 -21.26
CA PHE A 260 -25.12 -8.67 -22.36
C PHE A 260 -24.70 -9.35 -23.67
N PRO A 261 -25.43 -9.14 -24.75
CA PRO A 261 -25.05 -9.66 -26.06
C PRO A 261 -23.93 -8.84 -26.70
N ASN A 262 -23.16 -9.48 -27.57
CA ASN A 262 -22.09 -8.87 -28.37
C ASN A 262 -21.00 -8.17 -27.52
N VAL A 263 -20.69 -8.71 -26.34
CA VAL A 263 -19.64 -8.18 -25.47
C VAL A 263 -18.47 -9.15 -25.36
N THR A 264 -17.28 -8.63 -25.15
CA THR A 264 -16.08 -9.41 -24.89
C THR A 264 -15.55 -9.07 -23.50
N VAL A 265 -15.20 -10.11 -22.74
CA VAL A 265 -14.43 -10.04 -21.51
C VAL A 265 -13.08 -10.73 -21.79
N THR A 266 -11.98 -10.04 -21.51
CA THR A 266 -10.63 -10.59 -21.72
C THR A 266 -9.99 -10.80 -20.35
N LEU A 267 -9.48 -12.01 -20.13
CA LEU A 267 -8.67 -12.37 -18.96
C LEU A 267 -7.22 -12.56 -19.42
N ALA A 268 -6.28 -11.91 -18.76
CA ALA A 268 -4.86 -11.95 -19.08
C ALA A 268 -4.05 -12.37 -17.85
N ALA A 269 -3.04 -13.20 -18.04
CA ALA A 269 -2.07 -13.55 -17.00
C ALA A 269 -0.70 -13.82 -17.63
N ASP A 270 0.35 -13.96 -16.82
CA ASP A 270 1.67 -14.33 -17.30
C ASP A 270 1.63 -15.64 -18.12
N GLN A 271 0.97 -16.66 -17.57
CA GLN A 271 0.79 -17.96 -18.20
C GLN A 271 -0.69 -18.33 -18.28
N LEU A 272 -1.09 -18.98 -19.37
CA LEU A 272 -2.47 -19.40 -19.61
C LEU A 272 -3.00 -20.32 -18.50
N ALA A 273 -2.15 -21.19 -17.95
CA ALA A 273 -2.49 -22.08 -16.84
C ALA A 273 -3.06 -21.34 -15.61
N TYR A 274 -2.60 -20.11 -15.32
CA TYR A 274 -3.13 -19.32 -14.22
C TYR A 274 -4.59 -18.91 -14.41
N LEU A 275 -5.11 -18.99 -15.64
CA LEU A 275 -6.51 -18.68 -15.99
C LEU A 275 -7.34 -19.95 -16.17
N THR A 276 -6.76 -21.04 -16.71
CA THR A 276 -7.52 -22.18 -17.24
C THR A 276 -7.43 -23.46 -16.39
N ASP A 277 -6.46 -23.56 -15.51
CA ASP A 277 -6.33 -24.72 -14.61
C ASP A 277 -7.52 -24.82 -13.64
N LYS A 278 -7.73 -26.02 -13.08
CA LYS A 278 -8.81 -26.27 -12.09
C LYS A 278 -8.76 -25.24 -10.95
N GLY A 279 -9.87 -24.54 -10.74
CA GLY A 279 -10.01 -23.49 -9.73
C GLY A 279 -9.54 -22.08 -10.17
N ALA A 280 -8.98 -21.94 -11.37
CA ALA A 280 -8.62 -20.65 -11.96
C ALA A 280 -9.84 -19.92 -12.55
N THR A 281 -9.68 -18.64 -12.85
CA THR A 281 -10.80 -17.73 -13.17
C THR A 281 -11.64 -18.17 -14.35
N THR A 282 -11.02 -18.55 -15.47
CA THR A 282 -11.77 -19.01 -16.66
C THR A 282 -12.46 -20.34 -16.43
N PHE A 283 -11.77 -21.27 -15.74
CA PHE A 283 -12.38 -22.54 -15.36
C PHE A 283 -13.64 -22.32 -14.51
N MET A 284 -13.60 -21.39 -13.54
CA MET A 284 -14.74 -21.07 -12.70
C MET A 284 -15.84 -20.35 -13.47
N ALA A 285 -15.48 -19.49 -14.41
CA ALA A 285 -16.45 -18.85 -15.31
C ALA A 285 -17.20 -19.88 -16.17
N LYS A 286 -16.48 -20.85 -16.76
CA LYS A 286 -17.09 -21.94 -17.54
C LYS A 286 -18.05 -22.77 -16.68
N LYS A 287 -17.65 -23.12 -15.45
CA LYS A 287 -18.54 -23.83 -14.49
C LYS A 287 -19.83 -23.05 -14.21
N CYS A 288 -19.73 -21.71 -14.06
CA CYS A 288 -20.90 -20.87 -13.86
C CYS A 288 -21.81 -20.82 -15.11
N LEU A 289 -21.22 -20.73 -16.30
CA LEU A 289 -21.95 -20.74 -17.56
C LEU A 289 -22.64 -22.08 -17.81
N ASP A 290 -21.97 -23.21 -17.56
CA ASP A 290 -22.54 -24.54 -17.67
C ASP A 290 -23.74 -24.68 -16.73
N HIS A 291 -23.62 -24.18 -15.50
CA HIS A 291 -24.74 -24.17 -14.55
C HIS A 291 -25.93 -23.33 -15.04
N PHE A 292 -25.65 -22.16 -15.72
CA PHE A 292 -26.74 -21.39 -16.35
C PHE A 292 -27.43 -22.17 -17.49
N GLU A 293 -26.64 -22.85 -18.32
CA GLU A 293 -27.19 -23.66 -19.44
C GLU A 293 -28.03 -24.84 -18.95
N GLU A 294 -27.61 -25.51 -17.87
CA GLU A 294 -28.29 -26.70 -17.37
C GLU A 294 -29.55 -26.38 -16.56
N HIS A 295 -29.48 -25.37 -15.66
CA HIS A 295 -30.46 -25.18 -14.61
C HIS A 295 -31.26 -23.89 -14.65
N THR A 296 -31.05 -23.01 -15.64
CA THR A 296 -31.72 -21.71 -15.70
C THR A 296 -32.37 -21.44 -17.06
N PHE A 297 -33.17 -20.36 -17.12
CA PHE A 297 -33.72 -19.85 -18.39
C PHE A 297 -32.66 -19.16 -19.28
N TRP A 298 -31.48 -18.84 -18.73
CA TRP A 298 -30.42 -18.04 -19.40
C TRP A 298 -29.54 -18.88 -20.35
N LYS A 299 -30.12 -19.82 -21.06
CA LYS A 299 -29.43 -20.66 -22.04
C LYS A 299 -29.04 -19.82 -23.26
N ARG A 300 -27.77 -19.78 -23.61
CA ARG A 300 -27.23 -19.04 -24.75
C ARG A 300 -26.60 -19.93 -25.81
N GLY A 301 -26.28 -21.17 -25.44
CA GLY A 301 -25.52 -22.11 -26.28
C GLY A 301 -24.07 -21.68 -26.49
N TYR A 302 -23.29 -22.56 -27.15
CA TYR A 302 -21.88 -22.32 -27.42
C TYR A 302 -21.56 -22.49 -28.91
N ILE A 303 -20.86 -21.52 -29.48
CA ILE A 303 -20.20 -21.60 -30.79
C ILE A 303 -18.81 -22.19 -30.62
N SER A 304 -18.10 -21.81 -29.56
CA SER A 304 -16.82 -22.36 -29.12
C SER A 304 -16.86 -22.60 -27.61
N GLU A 305 -16.38 -23.77 -27.18
CA GLU A 305 -16.24 -24.17 -25.80
C GLU A 305 -14.76 -24.34 -25.39
N ALA A 306 -13.83 -23.90 -26.24
CA ALA A 306 -12.42 -23.92 -25.89
C ALA A 306 -12.23 -23.09 -24.61
N ILE A 307 -11.50 -23.65 -23.64
CA ILE A 307 -11.38 -23.04 -22.31
C ILE A 307 -10.74 -21.65 -22.37
N ASP A 308 -9.96 -21.35 -23.38
CA ASP A 308 -9.32 -20.05 -23.62
C ASP A 308 -10.11 -19.13 -24.56
N ASP A 309 -11.15 -19.65 -25.25
CA ASP A 309 -12.02 -18.87 -26.16
C ASP A 309 -13.47 -19.39 -26.13
N ILE A 310 -14.22 -18.99 -25.12
CA ILE A 310 -15.63 -19.36 -24.93
C ILE A 310 -16.51 -18.34 -25.68
N LEU A 311 -17.11 -18.75 -26.81
CA LEU A 311 -18.01 -17.91 -27.59
C LEU A 311 -19.44 -18.44 -27.50
N MET A 312 -20.36 -17.60 -27.01
CA MET A 312 -21.77 -17.93 -26.84
C MET A 312 -22.57 -17.69 -28.11
N GLY A 313 -23.51 -18.58 -28.40
CA GLY A 313 -24.39 -18.50 -29.57
C GLY A 313 -24.53 -19.84 -30.29
N TYR A 314 -24.89 -19.80 -31.60
CA TYR A 314 -25.03 -21.00 -32.42
C TYR A 314 -24.58 -20.75 -33.87
N ARG A 315 -24.28 -21.83 -34.60
CA ARG A 315 -23.88 -21.79 -36.03
C ARG A 315 -24.98 -22.26 -36.90
N VAL A 316 -25.17 -21.58 -38.01
CA VAL A 316 -26.13 -21.97 -39.07
C VAL A 316 -25.37 -22.16 -40.37
N SER A 317 -25.63 -23.31 -41.04
CA SER A 317 -25.00 -23.71 -42.33
C SER A 317 -26.01 -23.62 -43.49
N THR A 318 -26.33 -22.43 -43.94
CA THR A 318 -27.24 -22.25 -45.09
C THR A 318 -26.55 -21.75 -46.35
N LYS A 319 -25.47 -21.02 -46.31
CA LYS A 319 -24.56 -20.59 -47.40
C LYS A 319 -23.19 -20.22 -46.83
N GLY A 320 -22.54 -21.18 -46.19
CA GLY A 320 -21.32 -20.97 -45.40
C GLY A 320 -21.66 -20.86 -43.90
N LEU A 321 -20.68 -21.19 -43.06
CA LEU A 321 -20.84 -21.14 -41.58
C LEU A 321 -20.99 -19.68 -41.11
N LYS A 322 -22.15 -19.33 -40.57
CA LYS A 322 -22.38 -18.02 -39.94
C LYS A 322 -22.71 -18.20 -38.47
N ASN A 323 -22.14 -17.33 -37.64
CA ASN A 323 -22.43 -17.27 -36.21
C ASN A 323 -23.65 -16.40 -35.95
N PHE A 324 -24.56 -16.85 -35.11
CA PHE A 324 -25.79 -16.17 -34.70
C PHE A 324 -26.03 -16.27 -33.18
N GLY A 325 -26.98 -15.52 -32.69
CA GLY A 325 -27.43 -15.54 -31.31
C GLY A 325 -26.75 -14.52 -30.45
N TRP A 326 -26.24 -14.93 -29.28
CA TRP A 326 -25.76 -14.02 -28.24
C TRP A 326 -24.43 -13.33 -28.59
N LEU A 327 -23.49 -14.05 -29.17
CA LEU A 327 -22.19 -13.60 -29.70
C LEU A 327 -21.28 -12.90 -28.68
N SER A 328 -21.45 -13.18 -27.38
CA SER A 328 -20.55 -12.70 -26.33
C SER A 328 -19.44 -13.69 -26.12
N ASN A 329 -18.25 -13.18 -25.79
CA ASN A 329 -17.01 -13.94 -25.75
C ASN A 329 -16.28 -13.74 -24.41
N LEU A 330 -15.78 -14.83 -23.83
CA LEU A 330 -14.79 -14.82 -22.77
C LEU A 330 -13.47 -15.33 -23.35
N TYR A 331 -12.48 -14.46 -23.40
CA TYR A 331 -11.20 -14.73 -24.02
C TYR A 331 -10.06 -14.71 -23.00
N SER A 332 -9.24 -15.75 -22.96
CA SER A 332 -8.12 -15.89 -22.03
C SER A 332 -6.79 -15.88 -22.75
N VAL A 333 -5.83 -15.09 -22.31
CA VAL A 333 -4.55 -14.91 -22.99
C VAL A 333 -3.36 -14.91 -22.03
N ALA A 334 -2.23 -15.47 -22.50
CA ALA A 334 -0.95 -15.37 -21.83
C ALA A 334 -0.16 -14.17 -22.36
N ILE A 335 0.30 -13.29 -21.46
CA ILE A 335 1.06 -12.07 -21.80
C ILE A 335 2.55 -12.17 -21.48
N GLY A 336 3.02 -13.26 -20.87
CA GLY A 336 4.42 -13.40 -20.43
C GLY A 336 5.46 -13.30 -21.56
N LYS A 337 5.12 -13.79 -22.76
CA LYS A 337 5.98 -13.73 -23.96
C LYS A 337 5.52 -12.71 -25.00
N ASN A 338 4.30 -12.21 -24.91
CA ASN A 338 3.70 -11.26 -25.86
C ASN A 338 2.81 -10.29 -25.11
N GLU A 339 3.33 -9.13 -24.78
CA GLU A 339 2.63 -8.07 -24.05
C GLU A 339 1.38 -7.56 -24.79
N SER A 340 1.37 -7.72 -26.11
CA SER A 340 0.27 -7.29 -26.97
C SER A 340 -0.82 -8.35 -27.15
N ALA A 341 -0.73 -9.51 -26.51
CA ALA A 341 -1.71 -10.59 -26.69
C ALA A 341 -3.13 -10.19 -26.25
N ALA A 342 -3.26 -9.29 -25.28
CA ALA A 342 -4.53 -8.72 -24.83
C ALA A 342 -5.08 -7.64 -25.80
N VAL A 343 -4.30 -7.22 -26.81
CA VAL A 343 -4.65 -6.21 -27.80
C VAL A 343 -5.31 -6.89 -29.02
N GLY A 344 -6.34 -6.29 -29.56
CA GLY A 344 -6.94 -6.73 -30.84
C GLY A 344 -8.41 -7.15 -30.74
N LYS A 345 -8.95 -7.37 -29.54
CA LYS A 345 -10.39 -7.51 -29.33
C LYS A 345 -10.88 -6.36 -28.47
N LYS A 346 -11.79 -5.51 -28.97
CA LYS A 346 -12.46 -4.51 -28.13
C LYS A 346 -13.21 -5.24 -27.03
N ALA A 347 -12.79 -5.03 -25.79
CA ALA A 347 -13.40 -5.67 -24.63
C ALA A 347 -14.01 -4.61 -23.70
N ILE A 348 -15.17 -4.94 -23.12
CA ILE A 348 -15.78 -4.08 -22.08
C ILE A 348 -15.12 -4.25 -20.71
N GLU A 349 -14.45 -5.38 -20.53
CA GLU A 349 -13.67 -5.70 -19.32
C GLU A 349 -12.39 -6.42 -19.71
N ILE A 350 -11.27 -5.97 -19.16
CA ILE A 350 -9.96 -6.60 -19.32
C ILE A 350 -9.35 -6.77 -17.91
N ASP A 351 -8.97 -7.98 -17.59
CA ASP A 351 -8.44 -8.30 -16.27
C ASP A 351 -7.03 -8.87 -16.37
N PHE A 352 -6.12 -8.37 -15.56
CA PHE A 352 -4.78 -8.91 -15.37
C PHE A 352 -4.75 -9.66 -14.06
N GLU A 353 -4.73 -10.99 -14.11
CA GLU A 353 -4.71 -11.88 -12.95
C GLU A 353 -3.28 -12.23 -12.55
N GLU A 354 -3.06 -12.45 -11.25
CA GLU A 354 -1.74 -12.72 -10.65
C GLU A 354 -0.67 -11.71 -11.11
N ALA A 355 -1.06 -10.43 -11.09
CA ALA A 355 -0.26 -9.31 -11.62
C ALA A 355 1.16 -9.23 -11.05
N GLY A 356 1.36 -9.69 -9.80
CA GLY A 356 2.69 -9.79 -9.19
C GLY A 356 3.63 -10.81 -9.83
N LYS A 357 3.12 -11.64 -10.76
CA LYS A 357 3.93 -12.60 -11.51
C LYS A 357 4.22 -12.16 -12.95
N CYS A 358 3.57 -11.09 -13.42
CA CYS A 358 3.70 -10.63 -14.81
C CYS A 358 4.95 -9.76 -15.02
N PRO A 359 6.00 -10.24 -15.71
CA PRO A 359 7.25 -9.50 -15.90
C PRO A 359 7.07 -8.21 -16.71
N ASN A 360 6.17 -8.22 -17.67
CA ASN A 360 5.92 -7.10 -18.58
C ASN A 360 4.61 -6.35 -18.28
N LEU A 361 4.15 -6.37 -17.02
CA LEU A 361 2.86 -5.81 -16.64
C LEU A 361 2.68 -4.34 -17.11
N GLN A 362 3.68 -3.47 -16.90
CA GLN A 362 3.55 -2.06 -17.28
C GLN A 362 3.40 -1.91 -18.79
N LYS A 363 4.20 -2.62 -19.59
CA LYS A 363 4.09 -2.58 -21.05
C LYS A 363 2.74 -3.11 -21.54
N ALA A 364 2.27 -4.21 -20.91
CA ALA A 364 0.94 -4.77 -21.25
C ALA A 364 -0.18 -3.78 -20.90
N LEU A 365 -0.08 -3.05 -19.79
CA LEU A 365 -1.04 -2.01 -19.42
C LEU A 365 -1.02 -0.86 -20.41
N ASP A 366 0.16 -0.33 -20.77
CA ASP A 366 0.31 0.81 -21.72
C ASP A 366 -0.32 0.49 -23.08
N VAL A 367 -0.10 -0.73 -23.58
CA VAL A 367 -0.66 -1.19 -24.86
C VAL A 367 -2.16 -1.44 -24.75
N THR A 368 -2.65 -1.96 -23.62
CA THR A 368 -4.05 -2.37 -23.44
C THR A 368 -4.95 -1.17 -23.14
N LEU A 369 -4.46 -0.09 -22.55
CA LEU A 369 -5.25 1.12 -22.29
C LEU A 369 -5.93 1.64 -23.53
N SER A 370 -5.26 1.62 -24.67
CA SER A 370 -5.84 2.04 -25.97
C SER A 370 -7.04 1.21 -26.43
N ASN A 371 -7.17 -0.06 -25.97
CA ASN A 371 -8.28 -0.93 -26.34
C ASN A 371 -9.57 -0.62 -25.59
N THR A 372 -9.46 0.06 -24.46
CA THR A 372 -10.61 0.47 -23.64
C THR A 372 -11.06 1.89 -23.96
N GLU A 373 -10.42 2.56 -24.90
CA GLU A 373 -10.72 3.93 -25.29
C GLU A 373 -11.32 4.00 -26.70
N SER A 374 -12.29 4.91 -26.89
CA SER A 374 -12.79 5.32 -28.20
C SER A 374 -12.65 6.84 -28.30
N GLY A 375 -11.52 7.29 -28.85
CA GLY A 375 -11.11 8.68 -28.76
C GLY A 375 -10.82 9.08 -27.32
N ALA A 376 -11.47 10.12 -26.82
CA ALA A 376 -11.31 10.59 -25.43
C ALA A 376 -12.25 9.88 -24.41
N ILE A 377 -13.04 8.89 -24.85
CA ILE A 377 -14.05 8.24 -24.02
C ILE A 377 -13.57 6.82 -23.66
N SER A 378 -13.52 6.50 -22.39
CA SER A 378 -13.32 5.12 -21.93
C SER A 378 -14.61 4.32 -22.14
N VAL A 379 -14.52 3.22 -22.88
CA VAL A 379 -15.64 2.31 -23.18
C VAL A 379 -15.55 0.99 -22.41
N GLY A 380 -14.38 0.68 -21.84
CA GLY A 380 -14.12 -0.54 -21.08
C GLY A 380 -13.45 -0.25 -19.74
N THR A 381 -13.31 -1.30 -18.92
CA THR A 381 -12.69 -1.25 -17.60
C THR A 381 -11.53 -2.23 -17.55
N ILE A 382 -10.35 -1.77 -17.05
CA ILE A 382 -9.21 -2.62 -16.78
C ILE A 382 -9.14 -2.86 -15.28
N ARG A 383 -8.95 -4.13 -14.88
CA ARG A 383 -8.65 -4.54 -13.50
C ARG A 383 -7.31 -5.23 -13.46
N VAL A 384 -6.47 -4.84 -12.51
CA VAL A 384 -5.17 -5.47 -12.24
C VAL A 384 -5.23 -6.01 -10.83
N TYR A 385 -5.12 -7.31 -10.64
CA TYR A 385 -5.19 -7.87 -9.31
C TYR A 385 -4.22 -9.04 -9.10
N GLY A 386 -3.80 -9.19 -7.87
CA GLY A 386 -2.85 -10.23 -7.47
C GLY A 386 -2.55 -10.24 -5.99
N THR A 387 -1.79 -11.26 -5.61
CA THR A 387 -1.20 -11.37 -4.28
C THR A 387 0.17 -10.71 -4.30
N GLY A 388 0.56 -10.03 -3.24
CA GLY A 388 1.94 -9.57 -3.06
C GLY A 388 2.90 -10.74 -2.77
N GLY A 389 4.18 -10.46 -2.74
CA GLY A 389 5.17 -11.34 -2.11
C GLY A 389 5.66 -12.55 -2.87
N THR A 390 5.98 -12.44 -4.16
CA THR A 390 6.85 -13.41 -4.83
C THR A 390 8.10 -12.73 -5.39
N LYS A 391 9.25 -13.47 -5.36
CA LYS A 391 10.58 -12.98 -5.74
C LYS A 391 10.61 -12.36 -7.14
N GLY A 392 11.30 -11.24 -7.30
CA GLY A 392 11.77 -10.73 -8.57
C GLY A 392 11.22 -9.36 -9.00
N ALA A 393 11.76 -8.84 -10.12
CA ALA A 393 11.42 -7.55 -10.72
C ALA A 393 9.94 -7.40 -11.11
N ASN A 394 9.23 -8.52 -11.29
CA ASN A 394 7.85 -8.56 -11.77
C ASN A 394 6.86 -7.89 -10.79
N TRP A 395 7.08 -8.07 -9.51
CA TRP A 395 6.23 -7.44 -8.52
C TRP A 395 6.45 -5.92 -8.36
N ALA A 396 7.61 -5.41 -8.76
CA ALA A 396 7.86 -3.97 -8.71
C ALA A 396 6.87 -3.19 -9.60
N ALA A 397 6.54 -3.73 -10.79
CA ALA A 397 5.54 -3.14 -11.67
C ALA A 397 4.14 -3.15 -11.03
N PHE A 398 3.75 -4.23 -10.37
CA PHE A 398 2.46 -4.32 -9.69
C PHE A 398 2.38 -3.39 -8.47
N SER A 399 3.44 -3.34 -7.64
CA SER A 399 3.55 -2.41 -6.51
C SER A 399 3.49 -0.96 -6.99
N LYS A 400 4.18 -0.64 -8.10
CA LYS A 400 4.14 0.69 -8.72
C LYS A 400 2.72 1.05 -9.21
N ALA A 401 2.03 0.12 -9.89
CA ALA A 401 0.66 0.34 -10.33
C ALA A 401 -0.31 0.53 -9.15
N PHE A 402 -0.07 -0.15 -8.03
CA PHE A 402 -0.89 -0.04 -6.82
C PHE A 402 -0.70 1.30 -6.10
N TYR A 403 0.54 1.74 -5.88
CA TYR A 403 0.85 2.99 -5.16
C TYR A 403 0.85 4.23 -6.04
N ASN A 404 0.85 4.08 -7.37
CA ASN A 404 0.75 5.17 -8.34
C ASN A 404 -0.37 4.93 -9.36
N PRO A 405 -1.62 4.78 -8.90
CA PRO A 405 -2.74 4.44 -9.78
C PRO A 405 -2.96 5.49 -10.89
N LYS A 406 -2.63 6.76 -10.65
CA LYS A 406 -2.68 7.85 -11.65
C LYS A 406 -1.94 7.53 -12.95
N MET A 407 -0.75 6.91 -12.86
CA MET A 407 0.07 6.61 -14.04
C MET A 407 -0.67 5.78 -15.09
N ASN A 408 -1.54 4.88 -14.63
CA ASN A 408 -2.29 3.95 -15.48
C ASN A 408 -3.77 4.34 -15.59
N LYS A 409 -4.13 5.59 -15.32
CA LYS A 409 -5.52 6.08 -15.32
C LYS A 409 -6.45 5.26 -14.42
N MET A 410 -5.92 4.67 -13.35
CA MET A 410 -6.67 3.85 -12.41
C MET A 410 -7.31 4.69 -11.33
N LEU A 411 -8.41 4.20 -10.76
CA LEU A 411 -9.08 4.82 -9.64
C LEU A 411 -8.11 4.96 -8.46
N CYS A 412 -8.04 6.15 -7.92
CA CYS A 412 -7.23 6.47 -6.77
C CYS A 412 -8.09 6.40 -5.51
N MET A 413 -7.74 5.48 -4.65
CA MET A 413 -8.29 5.40 -3.30
C MET A 413 -7.33 6.03 -2.31
N GLU A 414 -7.85 6.65 -1.27
CA GLU A 414 -7.01 7.09 -0.17
C GLU A 414 -6.42 5.88 0.55
N ASN A 415 -5.13 5.94 0.88
CA ASN A 415 -4.44 4.84 1.56
C ASN A 415 -4.84 4.81 3.04
N VAL A 416 -5.86 4.04 3.34
CA VAL A 416 -6.37 3.85 4.71
C VAL A 416 -5.69 2.69 5.44
N TRP A 417 -4.89 1.88 4.72
CA TRP A 417 -4.29 0.66 5.25
C TRP A 417 -2.86 0.83 5.75
N ASP A 418 -2.09 1.79 5.21
CA ASP A 418 -0.70 2.04 5.64
C ASP A 418 -0.64 3.32 6.47
N ILE A 419 -0.30 3.21 7.74
CA ILE A 419 -0.29 4.34 8.68
C ILE A 419 0.57 5.51 8.18
N ASN A 420 1.76 5.22 7.64
CA ASN A 420 2.72 6.24 7.21
C ASN A 420 2.45 6.80 5.82
N LYS A 421 1.46 6.25 5.11
CA LYS A 421 1.04 6.69 3.79
C LYS A 421 -0.40 7.21 3.79
N ARG A 422 -0.92 7.56 4.96
CA ARG A 422 -2.23 8.21 5.06
C ARG A 422 -2.23 9.49 4.25
N HIS A 423 -3.31 9.74 3.52
CA HIS A 423 -3.49 10.85 2.57
C HIS A 423 -2.71 10.71 1.25
N GLU A 424 -1.91 9.67 1.07
CA GLU A 424 -1.45 9.24 -0.25
C GLU A 424 -2.55 8.42 -0.94
N VAL A 425 -2.45 8.29 -2.25
CA VAL A 425 -3.40 7.48 -3.02
C VAL A 425 -2.82 6.09 -3.33
N CYS A 426 -3.71 5.10 -3.39
CA CYS A 426 -3.37 3.74 -3.75
C CYS A 426 -4.54 3.05 -4.48
N GLY A 427 -4.33 1.80 -4.90
CA GLY A 427 -5.40 0.91 -5.34
C GLY A 427 -6.22 0.35 -4.18
N PHE A 428 -7.13 -0.57 -4.47
CA PHE A 428 -7.93 -1.27 -3.47
C PHE A 428 -7.11 -2.40 -2.83
N PHE A 429 -7.14 -2.49 -1.50
CA PHE A 429 -6.48 -3.55 -0.76
C PHE A 429 -7.48 -4.45 -0.03
N PHE A 430 -7.26 -5.77 -0.09
CA PHE A 430 -8.09 -6.75 0.60
C PHE A 430 -7.25 -7.47 1.67
N PRO A 431 -7.38 -7.09 2.96
CA PRO A 431 -6.53 -7.57 4.03
C PRO A 431 -6.84 -9.02 4.45
N GLN A 432 -5.90 -9.65 5.15
CA GLN A 432 -6.05 -11.00 5.68
C GLN A 432 -7.21 -11.13 6.67
N VAL A 433 -7.44 -10.11 7.49
CA VAL A 433 -8.48 -10.13 8.54
C VAL A 433 -9.91 -10.07 8.00
N TRP A 434 -10.12 -9.69 6.74
CA TRP A 434 -11.44 -9.82 6.11
C TRP A 434 -11.66 -11.24 5.63
N ASP A 435 -12.89 -11.74 5.76
CA ASP A 435 -13.29 -13.08 5.29
C ASP A 435 -12.30 -14.15 5.80
N CYS A 436 -11.97 -14.09 7.08
CA CYS A 436 -10.99 -14.97 7.72
C CYS A 436 -11.70 -16.08 8.53
N GLU A 437 -12.01 -17.20 7.92
CA GLU A 437 -12.55 -18.36 8.65
C GLU A 437 -11.51 -18.87 9.70
N PRO A 438 -11.96 -19.27 10.90
CA PRO A 438 -13.36 -19.35 11.38
C PRO A 438 -13.92 -18.04 11.98
N TYR A 439 -13.21 -16.93 11.89
CA TYR A 439 -13.54 -15.65 12.49
C TYR A 439 -14.51 -14.82 11.63
N VAL A 440 -15.53 -15.48 11.11
CA VAL A 440 -16.63 -14.87 10.36
C VAL A 440 -17.94 -15.41 10.94
N GLU A 441 -18.83 -14.53 11.33
CA GLU A 441 -20.12 -14.90 11.85
C GLU A 441 -21.24 -14.16 11.12
N ARG A 442 -22.21 -14.92 10.58
CA ARG A 442 -23.30 -14.38 9.76
C ARG A 442 -22.81 -13.45 8.64
N GLY A 443 -21.61 -13.77 8.09
CA GLY A 443 -20.94 -13.01 7.05
C GLY A 443 -20.25 -11.73 7.49
N ASN A 444 -20.19 -11.46 8.79
CA ASN A 444 -19.42 -10.33 9.33
C ASN A 444 -18.05 -10.82 9.79
N SER A 445 -17.00 -10.16 9.38
CA SER A 445 -15.64 -10.42 9.84
C SER A 445 -15.49 -9.98 11.30
N ILE A 446 -15.04 -10.91 12.16
CA ILE A 446 -14.72 -10.62 13.56
C ILE A 446 -13.27 -10.14 13.62
N ILE A 447 -13.08 -8.89 13.22
CA ILE A 447 -11.78 -8.32 12.82
C ILE A 447 -10.73 -8.41 13.93
N PHE A 448 -11.08 -8.08 15.18
CA PHE A 448 -10.10 -8.07 16.27
C PHE A 448 -9.67 -9.48 16.67
N THR A 449 -10.58 -10.45 16.65
CA THR A 449 -10.24 -11.85 16.92
C THR A 449 -9.40 -12.44 15.78
N ALA A 450 -9.77 -12.16 14.52
CA ALA A 450 -8.98 -12.54 13.34
C ALA A 450 -7.56 -11.94 13.37
N TYR A 451 -7.44 -10.67 13.76
CA TYR A 451 -6.15 -9.99 13.88
C TYR A 451 -5.28 -10.59 14.98
N ALA A 452 -5.84 -10.83 16.18
CA ALA A 452 -5.10 -11.42 17.29
C ALA A 452 -4.58 -12.82 16.93
N TRP A 453 -5.40 -13.63 16.25
CA TRP A 453 -4.98 -14.91 15.73
C TRP A 453 -3.86 -14.78 14.67
N ASP A 454 -4.03 -13.94 13.66
CA ASP A 454 -3.06 -13.76 12.58
C ASP A 454 -1.71 -13.25 13.12
N LYS A 455 -1.74 -12.36 14.10
CA LYS A 455 -0.54 -11.87 14.78
C LYS A 455 0.21 -13.01 15.48
N GLN A 456 -0.51 -13.81 16.27
CA GLN A 456 0.06 -14.96 16.97
C GLN A 456 0.62 -16.01 15.99
N ASP A 457 -0.09 -16.25 14.90
CA ASP A 457 0.31 -17.20 13.86
C ASP A 457 1.57 -16.73 13.12
N LYS A 458 1.68 -15.43 12.79
CA LYS A 458 2.89 -14.83 12.23
C LYS A 458 4.08 -14.86 13.21
N GLU A 459 3.86 -14.61 14.49
CA GLU A 459 4.88 -14.71 15.53
C GLU A 459 5.39 -16.16 15.67
N ASN A 460 4.50 -17.13 15.74
CA ASN A 460 4.87 -18.55 15.77
C ASN A 460 5.65 -18.96 14.52
N HIS A 461 5.25 -18.50 13.35
CA HIS A 461 5.97 -18.77 12.10
C HIS A 461 7.37 -18.14 12.10
N PHE A 462 7.52 -16.93 12.66
CA PHE A 462 8.83 -16.27 12.79
C PHE A 462 9.79 -17.06 13.68
N HIS A 463 9.29 -17.60 14.79
CA HIS A 463 10.12 -18.40 15.71
C HIS A 463 10.57 -19.74 15.15
N ASN A 464 9.79 -20.33 14.25
CA ASN A 464 10.01 -21.69 13.73
C ASN A 464 10.68 -21.74 12.35
N ASN A 465 10.87 -20.59 11.67
CA ASN A 465 11.39 -20.56 10.30
C ASN A 465 12.49 -19.50 10.15
N ASP A 466 13.24 -19.61 9.03
CA ASP A 466 14.17 -18.56 8.64
C ASP A 466 13.44 -17.28 8.22
N SER A 467 14.18 -16.17 8.26
CA SER A 467 13.60 -14.85 8.01
C SER A 467 13.05 -14.68 6.58
N GLU A 468 13.62 -15.33 5.56
CA GLU A 468 13.13 -15.24 4.18
C GLU A 468 11.78 -15.95 4.05
N THR A 469 11.66 -17.17 4.57
CA THR A 469 10.41 -17.93 4.61
C THR A 469 9.32 -17.16 5.37
N HIS A 470 9.67 -16.52 6.49
CA HIS A 470 8.73 -15.69 7.25
C HIS A 470 8.24 -14.47 6.46
N ILE A 471 9.11 -13.79 5.73
CA ILE A 471 8.72 -12.64 4.89
C ILE A 471 7.72 -13.05 3.82
N ILE A 472 7.99 -14.16 3.13
CA ILE A 472 7.05 -14.70 2.12
C ILE A 472 5.71 -15.04 2.76
N TYR A 473 5.73 -15.64 3.95
CA TYR A 473 4.52 -15.98 4.69
C TYR A 473 3.71 -14.73 5.07
N LYS A 474 4.38 -13.70 5.63
CA LYS A 474 3.77 -12.42 6.00
C LYS A 474 3.18 -11.70 4.77
N ALA A 475 3.91 -11.67 3.65
CA ALA A 475 3.45 -11.04 2.42
C ALA A 475 2.22 -11.73 1.81
N GLN A 476 2.11 -13.05 1.94
CA GLN A 476 0.94 -13.79 1.48
C GLN A 476 -0.28 -13.61 2.38
N ARG A 477 -0.10 -13.28 3.66
CA ARG A 477 -1.13 -13.04 4.68
C ARG A 477 -1.13 -11.59 5.14
N ALA A 478 -0.99 -10.69 4.21
CA ALA A 478 -0.83 -9.27 4.49
C ALA A 478 -2.13 -8.64 5.04
N ASN A 479 -1.99 -7.84 6.09
CA ASN A 479 -3.05 -6.97 6.61
C ASN A 479 -2.94 -5.54 6.08
N THR A 480 -1.78 -5.20 5.50
CA THR A 480 -1.54 -3.89 4.87
C THR A 480 -0.85 -4.07 3.52
N PRO A 481 -0.97 -3.09 2.61
CA PRO A 481 -0.21 -3.10 1.36
C PRO A 481 1.31 -3.16 1.58
N ALA A 482 1.82 -2.48 2.61
CA ALA A 482 3.24 -2.53 2.95
C ALA A 482 3.73 -3.94 3.32
N GLU A 483 2.88 -4.74 3.99
CA GLU A 483 3.16 -6.16 4.21
C GLU A 483 3.10 -6.98 2.92
N ALA A 484 2.13 -6.70 2.04
CA ALA A 484 1.96 -7.41 0.78
C ALA A 484 3.12 -7.16 -0.19
N PHE A 485 3.65 -5.94 -0.20
CA PHE A 485 4.69 -5.52 -1.12
C PHE A 485 6.09 -5.47 -0.48
N ILE A 486 6.41 -6.41 0.41
CA ILE A 486 7.77 -6.58 0.93
C ILE A 486 8.69 -7.09 -0.18
N ASN A 487 9.73 -6.33 -0.50
CA ASN A 487 10.67 -6.68 -1.55
C ASN A 487 11.77 -7.64 -1.07
N THR A 488 12.03 -8.68 -1.86
CA THR A 488 13.13 -9.62 -1.66
C THR A 488 14.10 -9.65 -2.86
N THR A 489 14.18 -8.54 -3.63
CA THR A 489 15.07 -8.50 -4.81
C THR A 489 16.54 -8.65 -4.41
N GLU A 490 17.32 -9.28 -5.28
CA GLU A 490 18.77 -9.33 -5.17
C GLU A 490 19.36 -7.94 -5.40
N ASN A 491 19.59 -7.21 -4.35
CA ASN A 491 20.42 -6.01 -4.35
C ASN A 491 21.42 -6.08 -3.20
N MET A 492 22.43 -5.22 -3.21
CA MET A 492 23.50 -5.30 -2.20
C MET A 492 23.03 -5.00 -0.77
N PHE A 493 21.89 -4.33 -0.59
CA PHE A 493 21.27 -4.01 0.70
C PHE A 493 20.16 -4.99 1.07
N ALA A 494 19.76 -5.89 0.17
CA ALA A 494 18.63 -6.77 0.44
C ALA A 494 18.91 -7.67 1.65
N SER A 495 18.03 -7.59 2.62
CA SER A 495 18.00 -8.53 3.74
C SER A 495 16.56 -8.67 4.25
N PRO A 496 16.23 -9.83 4.83
CA PRO A 496 14.97 -10.04 5.53
C PRO A 496 14.72 -8.99 6.62
N GLU A 497 15.75 -8.65 7.40
CA GLU A 497 15.68 -7.67 8.48
C GLU A 497 15.34 -6.26 7.99
N LEU A 498 15.90 -5.84 6.83
CA LEU A 498 15.57 -4.56 6.19
C LEU A 498 14.08 -4.51 5.83
N ASN A 499 13.60 -5.57 5.19
CA ASN A 499 12.21 -5.62 4.73
C ASN A 499 11.21 -5.60 5.90
N LEU A 500 11.50 -6.33 6.97
CA LEU A 500 10.69 -6.32 8.19
C LEU A 500 10.72 -4.95 8.85
N HIS A 501 11.91 -4.34 9.00
CA HIS A 501 12.03 -3.04 9.64
C HIS A 501 11.32 -1.93 8.86
N VAL A 502 11.39 -1.92 7.53
CA VAL A 502 10.63 -0.99 6.68
C VAL A 502 9.12 -1.18 6.87
N SER A 503 8.66 -2.45 6.87
CA SER A 503 7.25 -2.75 7.12
C SER A 503 6.80 -2.28 8.51
N ASP A 504 7.60 -2.51 9.55
CA ASP A 504 7.31 -2.07 10.91
C ASP A 504 7.23 -0.53 10.99
N LEU A 505 8.21 0.18 10.42
CA LEU A 505 8.21 1.65 10.38
C LEU A 505 7.01 2.24 9.62
N ILE A 506 6.51 1.56 8.59
CA ILE A 506 5.33 1.99 7.85
C ILE A 506 4.04 1.72 8.63
N ASN A 507 3.97 0.63 9.37
CA ASN A 507 2.74 0.14 10.00
C ASN A 507 2.62 0.49 11.50
N ASP A 508 3.75 0.71 12.20
CA ASP A 508 3.75 0.89 13.66
C ASP A 508 3.84 2.37 14.07
N ASN A 509 2.82 2.85 14.79
CA ASN A 509 2.81 4.20 15.37
C ASN A 509 3.82 4.37 16.52
N ALA A 510 4.20 3.29 17.23
CA ALA A 510 5.08 3.37 18.38
C ALA A 510 6.54 3.65 18.00
N THR A 511 6.94 3.28 16.78
CA THR A 511 8.28 3.54 16.23
C THR A 511 8.40 4.91 15.55
N ARG A 512 7.30 5.68 15.46
CA ARG A 512 7.27 6.99 14.81
C ARG A 512 7.80 8.08 15.73
N PHE A 513 9.08 8.32 15.67
CA PHE A 513 9.68 9.52 16.21
C PHE A 513 10.08 10.48 15.10
N PHE A 514 9.12 11.14 14.46
CA PHE A 514 9.46 12.23 13.56
C PHE A 514 8.43 13.36 13.62
N GLN A 515 8.90 14.55 13.27
CA GLN A 515 8.08 15.75 13.09
C GLN A 515 8.33 16.32 11.70
N ASP A 516 7.30 16.37 10.88
CA ASP A 516 7.36 17.04 9.60
C ASP A 516 7.12 18.54 9.78
N GLY A 517 7.86 19.34 9.01
CA GLY A 517 7.80 20.77 9.09
C GLY A 517 8.67 21.45 8.03
N TRP A 518 8.98 22.71 8.28
CA TRP A 518 9.83 23.52 7.42
C TRP A 518 10.86 24.31 8.24
N ILE A 519 11.97 24.62 7.64
CA ILE A 519 12.98 25.49 8.26
C ILE A 519 12.95 26.84 7.60
N VAL A 520 12.75 27.88 8.39
CA VAL A 520 12.80 29.28 7.95
C VAL A 520 14.05 29.91 8.52
N ILE A 521 14.78 30.65 7.70
CA ILE A 521 15.92 31.45 8.14
C ILE A 521 15.48 32.90 8.15
N ASN A 522 15.41 33.49 9.34
CA ASN A 522 15.15 34.88 9.51
C ASN A 522 16.41 35.69 9.22
N ASP A 523 16.28 36.75 8.43
CA ASP A 523 17.36 37.69 8.05
C ASP A 523 18.58 36.96 7.46
N LEU A 524 18.33 36.16 6.38
CA LEU A 524 19.33 35.40 5.66
C LEU A 524 20.45 36.31 5.10
N GLY A 525 21.68 35.92 5.34
CA GLY A 525 22.88 36.71 4.96
C GLY A 525 23.33 37.73 6.01
N ASN A 526 22.55 37.96 7.09
CA ASN A 526 22.91 38.85 8.19
C ASN A 526 22.91 38.13 9.54
N SER A 527 21.79 38.09 10.26
CA SER A 527 21.68 37.41 11.57
C SER A 527 21.59 35.89 11.45
N ASN A 528 21.07 35.38 10.33
CA ASN A 528 21.02 33.95 10.03
C ASN A 528 20.42 33.08 11.15
N LYS A 529 19.23 33.44 11.67
CA LYS A 529 18.54 32.67 12.70
C LYS A 529 17.59 31.64 12.05
N ALA A 530 17.84 30.36 12.26
CA ALA A 530 16.99 29.28 11.76
C ALA A 530 15.96 28.87 12.82
N GLU A 531 14.73 28.64 12.35
CA GLU A 531 13.60 28.16 13.15
C GLU A 531 12.93 26.98 12.42
N PHE A 532 12.68 25.88 13.14
CA PHE A 532 11.86 24.79 12.64
C PHE A 532 10.39 25.04 12.94
N ILE A 533 9.56 25.08 11.92
CA ILE A 533 8.13 25.30 12.00
C ILE A 533 7.41 23.98 11.75
N PRO A 534 6.70 23.41 12.74
CA PRO A 534 5.95 22.16 12.56
C PRO A 534 4.86 22.28 11.50
N LYS A 535 4.48 21.17 10.85
CA LYS A 535 3.45 21.10 9.79
C LYS A 535 2.18 21.89 10.12
N ALA A 536 1.60 21.69 11.29
CA ALA A 536 0.38 22.39 11.70
C ALA A 536 0.53 23.92 11.71
N GLU A 537 1.68 24.42 12.15
CA GLU A 537 1.99 25.84 12.19
C GLU A 537 2.36 26.37 10.80
N CYS A 538 2.99 25.55 9.94
CA CYS A 538 3.24 25.89 8.54
C CYS A 538 1.92 26.17 7.80
N ILE A 539 0.92 25.33 8.01
CA ILE A 539 -0.42 25.48 7.41
C ILE A 539 -1.10 26.76 7.96
N LYS A 540 -1.05 26.96 9.29
CA LYS A 540 -1.64 28.11 9.94
C LYS A 540 -1.01 29.44 9.51
N ARG A 541 0.31 29.48 9.33
CA ARG A 541 1.05 30.67 8.83
C ARG A 541 1.01 30.79 7.30
N ASP A 542 0.40 29.82 6.61
CA ASP A 542 0.31 29.75 5.15
C ASP A 542 1.65 29.96 4.42
N ILE A 543 2.69 29.28 4.93
CA ILE A 543 4.09 29.45 4.47
C ILE A 543 4.25 29.16 2.96
N PHE A 544 3.49 28.18 2.43
CA PHE A 544 3.54 27.78 1.02
C PHE A 544 2.37 28.36 0.19
N GLY A 545 1.49 29.14 0.81
CA GLY A 545 0.30 29.71 0.19
C GLY A 545 -0.86 28.72 -0.01
N LYS A 546 -2.07 29.24 -0.03
CA LYS A 546 -3.34 28.48 -0.26
C LYS A 546 -3.56 27.32 0.72
N GLY A 547 -3.11 27.42 1.97
CA GLY A 547 -3.25 26.39 2.99
C GLY A 547 -2.49 25.11 2.69
N ARG A 548 -1.49 25.13 1.82
CA ARG A 548 -0.73 23.96 1.40
C ARG A 548 0.40 23.63 2.37
N PHE A 549 0.78 22.36 2.41
CA PHE A 549 2.02 21.87 3.00
C PHE A 549 2.66 20.88 2.04
N HIS A 550 3.97 20.99 1.86
CA HIS A 550 4.72 20.03 1.06
C HIS A 550 4.98 18.77 1.88
N GLU A 551 4.31 17.68 1.52
CA GLU A 551 4.47 16.39 2.19
C GLU A 551 5.85 15.81 1.93
N PHE A 552 6.32 14.97 2.85
CA PHE A 552 7.58 14.25 2.68
C PHE A 552 7.52 13.30 1.50
N VAL A 553 8.54 13.32 0.63
CA VAL A 553 8.58 12.47 -0.56
C VAL A 553 8.93 11.03 -0.18
N ASN A 554 7.93 10.16 -0.09
CA ASN A 554 8.12 8.76 0.31
C ASN A 554 8.20 7.77 -0.86
N GLN A 555 7.86 8.17 -2.07
CA GLN A 555 7.80 7.28 -3.24
C GLN A 555 9.11 7.27 -4.04
N VAL A 556 9.52 6.08 -4.48
CA VAL A 556 10.69 5.86 -5.34
C VAL A 556 10.33 4.89 -6.46
N PRO A 557 10.47 5.27 -7.72
CA PRO A 557 10.56 6.64 -8.21
C PRO A 557 9.27 7.42 -7.92
N HIS A 558 9.37 8.73 -7.75
CA HIS A 558 8.21 9.59 -7.55
C HIS A 558 7.40 9.69 -8.85
N GLY A 559 6.09 9.65 -8.72
CA GLY A 559 5.19 9.43 -9.86
C GLY A 559 4.79 10.68 -10.65
N SER A 560 5.12 11.90 -10.18
CA SER A 560 4.64 13.14 -10.79
C SER A 560 5.62 14.29 -10.58
N ARG A 561 5.66 15.24 -11.51
CA ARG A 561 6.42 16.49 -11.36
C ARG A 561 5.95 17.33 -10.17
N ASP A 562 4.68 17.22 -9.81
CA ASP A 562 4.06 17.99 -8.72
C ASP A 562 4.40 17.43 -7.35
N ASP A 563 4.84 16.17 -7.27
CA ASP A 563 5.21 15.48 -6.02
C ASP A 563 6.71 15.65 -5.65
N THR A 564 7.41 16.60 -6.28
CA THR A 564 8.85 16.85 -6.04
C THR A 564 9.15 17.84 -4.93
N HIS A 565 8.13 18.57 -4.44
CA HIS A 565 8.28 19.45 -3.28
C HIS A 565 8.25 18.63 -2.01
N GLY A 566 9.37 18.56 -1.31
CA GLY A 566 9.48 17.86 -0.04
C GLY A 566 9.37 18.79 1.16
N CYS A 567 9.19 18.22 2.35
CA CYS A 567 9.34 18.89 3.64
C CYS A 567 10.58 18.41 4.39
N VAL A 568 10.94 19.13 5.46
CA VAL A 568 11.97 18.68 6.41
C VAL A 568 11.35 17.71 7.41
N ARG A 569 11.97 16.55 7.57
CA ARG A 569 11.59 15.56 8.58
C ARG A 569 12.65 15.51 9.68
N MET A 570 12.25 15.79 10.90
CA MET A 570 13.10 15.80 12.09
C MET A 570 12.78 14.56 12.94
N TYR A 571 13.79 13.72 13.19
CA TYR A 571 13.72 12.57 14.09
C TYR A 571 14.12 12.94 15.50
N TYR A 572 15.20 13.74 15.65
CA TYR A 572 15.71 14.19 16.93
C TYR A 572 15.98 15.68 16.88
N ARG A 573 15.52 16.39 17.90
CA ARG A 573 15.86 17.82 18.05
C ARG A 573 17.35 18.00 18.33
N PRO A 574 17.95 19.15 18.00
CA PRO A 574 19.32 19.46 18.38
C PRO A 574 19.50 19.30 19.90
N PHE A 575 20.54 18.56 20.28
CA PHE A 575 20.90 18.40 21.70
C PHE A 575 21.61 19.69 22.17
N LEU A 576 21.19 20.19 23.32
CA LEU A 576 21.70 21.43 23.89
C LEU A 576 22.54 21.16 25.13
N VAL A 577 23.70 21.80 25.20
CA VAL A 577 24.54 21.89 26.41
C VAL A 577 24.61 23.35 26.79
N ASN A 578 24.17 23.72 27.97
CA ASN A 578 24.07 25.11 28.43
C ASN A 578 23.31 26.06 27.46
N GLY A 579 22.29 25.52 26.77
CA GLY A 579 21.47 26.29 25.86
C GLY A 579 21.99 26.41 24.42
N GLU A 580 23.17 25.85 24.14
CA GLU A 580 23.79 25.88 22.80
C GLU A 580 23.99 24.46 22.24
N VAL A 581 23.94 24.33 20.90
CA VAL A 581 24.27 23.09 20.22
C VAL A 581 25.77 22.92 20.18
N PRO A 582 26.34 21.82 20.73
CA PRO A 582 27.77 21.59 20.73
C PRO A 582 28.35 21.58 19.30
N LYS A 583 29.51 22.24 19.15
CA LYS A 583 30.24 22.22 17.89
C LYS A 583 30.71 20.80 17.60
N ASP A 584 30.77 20.45 16.32
CA ASP A 584 31.26 19.16 15.81
C ASP A 584 30.40 17.93 16.20
N LEU A 585 29.26 18.12 16.89
CA LEU A 585 28.36 17.02 17.23
C LEU A 585 27.60 16.50 16.01
N TYR A 586 27.27 17.40 15.07
CA TYR A 586 26.51 17.09 13.86
C TYR A 586 27.25 17.51 12.60
N PHE A 587 26.86 16.90 11.47
CA PHE A 587 27.21 17.37 10.13
C PHE A 587 26.06 17.09 9.16
N VAL A 588 26.04 17.80 8.04
CA VAL A 588 25.06 17.63 6.97
C VAL A 588 25.75 17.03 5.75
N SER A 589 25.26 15.91 5.24
CA SER A 589 25.66 15.35 3.95
C SER A 589 24.63 15.71 2.89
N VAL A 590 25.10 16.08 1.69
CA VAL A 590 24.22 16.55 0.61
C VAL A 590 24.56 15.87 -0.70
N ASP A 591 23.53 15.39 -1.37
CA ASP A 591 23.55 15.07 -2.80
C ASP A 591 22.66 16.08 -3.54
N ALA A 592 23.27 16.87 -4.40
CA ALA A 592 22.64 17.96 -5.14
C ALA A 592 22.54 17.63 -6.63
N TYR A 593 21.40 17.94 -7.26
CA TYR A 593 21.25 17.77 -8.70
C TYR A 593 22.00 18.85 -9.51
N LYS A 594 22.31 18.56 -10.79
CA LYS A 594 23.19 19.42 -11.62
C LYS A 594 22.47 20.52 -12.41
N VAL A 595 21.14 20.50 -12.54
CA VAL A 595 20.41 21.39 -13.45
C VAL A 595 19.07 21.79 -12.85
N ASP A 596 18.78 23.09 -12.85
CA ASP A 596 17.50 23.63 -12.39
C ASP A 596 16.28 23.07 -13.14
N LYS A 597 15.13 23.02 -12.45
CA LYS A 597 13.88 22.49 -12.96
C LYS A 597 13.40 23.20 -14.23
N ALA A 598 13.73 24.49 -14.37
CA ALA A 598 13.34 25.33 -15.51
C ALA A 598 14.16 25.06 -16.80
N GLN A 599 15.28 24.36 -16.74
CA GLN A 599 16.20 24.16 -17.85
C GLN A 599 16.08 22.80 -18.55
N LYS A 600 15.19 21.90 -18.14
CA LYS A 600 15.09 20.56 -18.73
C LYS A 600 13.77 20.27 -19.38
N ASP A 601 13.84 19.93 -20.66
CA ASP A 601 12.82 19.16 -21.37
C ASP A 601 12.77 17.71 -20.87
N VAL A 602 11.60 17.32 -20.52
CA VAL A 602 10.92 16.05 -20.42
C VAL A 602 11.74 14.78 -20.72
N THR A 603 12.55 14.31 -19.76
CA THR A 603 12.90 12.89 -19.67
C THR A 603 12.73 12.39 -18.25
N ASP A 604 12.20 11.17 -18.09
CA ASP A 604 11.65 10.57 -16.86
C ASP A 604 12.61 10.33 -15.67
N LYS A 605 13.81 10.92 -15.67
CA LYS A 605 14.80 10.71 -14.60
C LYS A 605 15.17 12.03 -13.94
N HIS A 606 14.33 12.53 -13.07
CA HIS A 606 14.65 13.71 -12.27
C HIS A 606 15.32 13.30 -10.95
N SER A 607 16.61 13.66 -10.76
CA SER A 607 17.26 13.61 -9.46
C SER A 607 16.59 14.58 -8.50
N LEU A 608 16.40 14.15 -7.26
CA LEU A 608 15.98 15.00 -6.16
C LEU A 608 17.21 15.57 -5.45
N TYR A 609 17.02 16.65 -4.72
CA TYR A 609 17.99 17.16 -3.77
C TYR A 609 17.81 16.38 -2.46
N SER A 610 18.87 15.85 -1.90
CA SER A 610 18.86 15.14 -0.63
C SER A 610 19.86 15.74 0.35
N ALA A 611 19.38 16.14 1.54
CA ALA A 611 20.22 16.62 2.63
C ALA A 611 19.89 15.84 3.92
N GLN A 612 20.93 15.37 4.60
CA GLN A 612 20.80 14.51 5.77
C GLN A 612 21.70 15.02 6.91
N VAL A 613 21.10 15.30 8.07
CA VAL A 613 21.85 15.65 9.30
C VAL A 613 22.18 14.39 10.06
N TRP A 614 23.44 14.17 10.30
CA TRP A 614 23.96 13.02 11.03
C TRP A 614 24.60 13.45 12.36
N MET A 615 24.31 12.72 13.41
CA MET A 615 24.99 12.86 14.70
C MET A 615 26.23 11.97 14.71
N ARG A 616 27.38 12.54 15.10
CA ARG A 616 28.63 11.80 15.31
C ARG A 616 28.56 10.97 16.58
N SER A 617 29.37 9.93 16.64
CA SER A 617 29.59 9.16 17.86
C SER A 617 30.07 10.09 18.97
N ASN A 618 29.44 10.05 20.14
CA ASN A 618 29.69 10.97 21.24
C ASN A 618 29.37 10.31 22.59
N THR A 619 29.71 10.97 23.67
CA THR A 619 29.44 10.53 25.05
C THR A 619 28.57 11.50 25.85
N ILE A 620 28.13 12.59 25.21
CA ILE A 620 27.40 13.68 25.86
C ILE A 620 25.89 13.62 25.68
N THR A 621 25.41 12.89 24.70
CA THR A 621 23.96 12.75 24.41
C THR A 621 23.40 11.50 25.11
N PRO A 622 22.05 11.38 25.26
CA PRO A 622 21.41 10.16 25.73
C PRO A 622 21.66 8.91 24.85
N TYR A 623 22.30 9.08 23.69
CA TYR A 623 22.62 8.02 22.73
C TYR A 623 24.15 7.85 22.59
N PRO A 624 24.84 7.43 23.65
CA PRO A 624 26.29 7.36 23.65
C PRO A 624 26.80 6.35 22.62
N ASN A 625 27.88 6.70 21.95
CA ASN A 625 28.56 5.89 20.93
C ASN A 625 27.71 5.53 19.70
N GLN A 626 26.56 6.19 19.52
CA GLN A 626 25.71 5.97 18.35
C GLN A 626 25.96 7.05 17.29
N LYS A 627 25.89 6.63 16.03
CA LYS A 627 25.86 7.48 14.84
C LYS A 627 24.42 7.45 14.32
N LEU A 628 23.69 8.57 14.39
CA LEU A 628 22.26 8.62 14.08
C LEU A 628 21.94 9.59 12.94
N LEU A 629 21.03 9.22 12.06
CA LEU A 629 20.34 10.15 11.16
C LEU A 629 19.27 10.89 12.00
N VAL A 630 19.43 12.20 12.18
CA VAL A 630 18.60 12.99 13.10
C VAL A 630 17.60 13.90 12.40
N CYS A 631 17.88 14.29 11.14
CA CYS A 631 16.98 15.12 10.35
C CYS A 631 17.27 14.88 8.87
N GLU A 632 16.25 15.00 8.02
CA GLU A 632 16.44 14.84 6.58
C GLU A 632 15.52 15.78 5.80
N TYR A 633 15.96 16.13 4.62
CA TYR A 633 15.20 16.81 3.58
C TYR A 633 15.42 16.09 2.27
N ILE A 634 14.33 15.84 1.54
CA ILE A 634 14.37 15.36 0.17
C ILE A 634 13.29 16.08 -0.62
N GLY A 635 13.66 16.61 -1.78
CA GLY A 635 12.73 17.32 -2.64
C GLY A 635 13.43 17.97 -3.81
N ARG A 636 12.65 18.64 -4.66
CA ARG A 636 13.16 19.42 -5.77
C ARG A 636 12.31 20.68 -5.89
N LEU A 637 12.78 21.76 -5.29
CA LEU A 637 12.22 23.11 -5.44
C LEU A 637 12.57 23.67 -6.82
N ASP A 638 12.09 24.87 -7.13
CA ASP A 638 12.25 25.44 -8.46
C ASP A 638 13.71 25.74 -8.82
N THR A 639 14.53 26.10 -7.82
CA THR A 639 15.95 26.40 -8.00
C THR A 639 16.82 25.62 -7.00
N MET A 640 18.10 25.41 -7.37
CA MET A 640 19.09 24.84 -6.48
C MET A 640 19.26 25.72 -5.23
N GLU A 641 19.29 27.04 -5.40
CA GLU A 641 19.43 27.98 -4.30
C GLU A 641 18.36 27.81 -3.23
N GLN A 642 17.09 27.56 -3.61
CA GLN A 642 16.02 27.30 -2.65
C GLN A 642 16.27 26.04 -1.82
N ASN A 643 16.77 24.95 -2.43
CA ASN A 643 17.14 23.73 -1.72
C ASN A 643 18.35 23.96 -0.81
N ASP A 644 19.35 24.72 -1.27
CA ASP A 644 20.52 25.09 -0.46
C ASP A 644 20.14 25.94 0.76
N ILE A 645 19.12 26.82 0.66
CA ILE A 645 18.61 27.58 1.80
C ILE A 645 18.03 26.66 2.87
N VAL A 646 17.31 25.57 2.49
CA VAL A 646 16.83 24.56 3.45
C VAL A 646 18.03 23.91 4.16
N THR A 647 19.05 23.52 3.42
CA THR A 647 20.28 22.94 3.96
C THR A 647 21.03 23.89 4.88
N MET A 648 21.14 25.19 4.51
CA MET A 648 21.68 26.23 5.38
C MET A 648 20.92 26.33 6.69
N GLY A 649 19.58 26.23 6.64
CA GLY A 649 18.73 26.18 7.82
C GLY A 649 19.04 24.98 8.73
N MET A 650 19.23 23.80 8.13
CA MET A 650 19.64 22.59 8.86
C MET A 650 21.03 22.80 9.52
N CYS A 651 21.99 23.36 8.80
CA CYS A 651 23.32 23.67 9.34
C CYS A 651 23.25 24.64 10.54
N LEU A 652 22.49 25.70 10.40
CA LEU A 652 22.30 26.71 11.47
C LEU A 652 21.65 26.12 12.70
N MET A 653 20.59 25.30 12.50
CA MET A 653 19.81 24.74 13.59
C MET A 653 20.60 23.68 14.39
N TYR A 654 21.38 22.85 13.69
CA TYR A 654 22.18 21.79 14.33
C TYR A 654 23.64 22.20 14.62
N ASN A 655 24.04 23.48 14.35
CA ASN A 655 25.43 23.94 14.39
C ASN A 655 26.37 22.97 13.65
N ALA A 656 25.96 22.56 12.44
CA ALA A 656 26.54 21.47 11.68
C ALA A 656 27.29 21.96 10.45
N GLU A 657 28.46 21.39 10.14
CA GLU A 657 29.15 21.63 8.87
C GLU A 657 28.49 20.80 7.75
N CYS A 658 28.36 21.40 6.57
CA CYS A 658 27.83 20.79 5.35
C CYS A 658 28.94 20.20 4.51
N CYS A 659 28.86 18.92 4.19
CA CYS A 659 29.70 18.25 3.20
C CYS A 659 28.86 17.97 1.94
N PRO A 660 28.90 18.84 0.91
CA PRO A 660 28.20 18.59 -0.34
C PRO A 660 28.97 17.57 -1.21
N GLU A 661 28.27 16.84 -2.06
CA GLU A 661 28.89 16.17 -3.20
C GLU A 661 29.40 17.27 -4.16
N ALA A 662 30.72 17.30 -4.35
CA ALA A 662 31.41 18.40 -5.06
C ALA A 662 31.29 18.19 -6.58
N GLY A 663 30.08 18.18 -7.15
CA GLY A 663 29.84 18.00 -8.57
C GLY A 663 29.51 19.30 -9.33
N THR A 664 28.93 20.28 -8.64
CA THR A 664 28.34 21.46 -9.29
C THR A 664 29.00 22.78 -8.88
N GLY A 665 29.64 22.87 -7.74
CA GLY A 665 30.17 24.12 -7.17
C GLY A 665 29.09 25.16 -6.79
N GLU A 666 27.84 24.95 -7.16
CA GLU A 666 26.73 25.88 -6.95
C GLU A 666 26.36 25.99 -5.47
N THR A 667 26.19 24.84 -4.79
CA THR A 667 25.92 24.79 -3.34
C THR A 667 26.99 25.57 -2.55
N VAL A 668 28.28 25.38 -2.88
CA VAL A 668 29.39 26.12 -2.25
C VAL A 668 29.27 27.64 -2.50
N SER A 669 28.96 28.04 -3.74
CA SER A 669 28.78 29.43 -4.11
C SER A 669 27.61 30.08 -3.38
N ASN A 670 26.49 29.36 -3.20
CA ASN A 670 25.31 29.83 -2.46
C ASN A 670 25.61 30.04 -0.97
N PHE A 671 26.31 29.09 -0.31
CA PHE A 671 26.77 29.28 1.09
C PHE A 671 27.69 30.52 1.25
N ILE A 672 28.58 30.79 0.28
CA ILE A 672 29.44 31.98 0.30
C ILE A 672 28.62 33.26 0.08
N LYS A 673 27.69 33.26 -0.84
CA LYS A 673 26.73 34.36 -1.13
C LYS A 673 26.02 34.83 0.13
N TYR A 674 25.56 33.88 0.98
CA TYR A 674 24.85 34.18 2.22
C TYR A 674 25.73 34.26 3.47
N LYS A 675 27.04 34.42 3.31
CA LYS A 675 28.02 34.55 4.40
C LYS A 675 28.08 33.35 5.38
N LEU A 676 27.72 32.18 4.87
CA LEU A 676 27.70 30.92 5.65
C LEU A 676 28.87 29.98 5.31
N ARG A 677 29.95 30.51 4.70
CA ARG A 677 31.16 29.73 4.35
C ARG A 677 31.73 28.92 5.50
N ARG A 678 31.61 29.40 6.75
CA ARG A 678 32.07 28.69 7.96
C ARG A 678 31.38 27.35 8.23
N TYR A 679 30.23 27.14 7.59
CA TYR A 679 29.50 25.88 7.67
C TYR A 679 29.83 24.92 6.53
N LEU A 680 30.72 25.24 5.63
CA LEU A 680 31.19 24.34 4.59
C LEU A 680 32.35 23.49 5.10
N MET A 681 32.22 22.16 4.92
CA MET A 681 33.25 21.18 5.25
C MET A 681 34.25 21.07 4.10
N LEU A 682 35.55 21.18 4.38
CA LEU A 682 36.60 20.83 3.44
C LEU A 682 36.57 19.33 3.13
N ASP A 683 37.12 18.92 1.96
CA ASP A 683 37.15 17.51 1.57
C ASP A 683 37.65 16.62 2.75
N PRO A 684 36.78 15.83 3.35
CA PRO A 684 37.15 15.02 4.52
C PRO A 684 38.11 13.88 4.17
N THR A 685 38.22 13.51 2.90
CA THR A 685 39.08 12.41 2.43
C THR A 685 40.50 12.86 2.10
N ASN A 686 40.75 14.16 1.95
CA ASN A 686 42.04 14.72 1.59
C ASN A 686 42.73 15.41 2.78
N ALA A 687 43.75 14.77 3.34
CA ALA A 687 44.47 15.31 4.47
C ALA A 687 45.20 16.66 4.20
N ASN A 688 45.49 16.97 2.93
CA ASN A 688 46.17 18.21 2.53
C ASN A 688 45.17 19.38 2.47
N THR A 689 43.94 19.19 2.03
CA THR A 689 42.93 20.27 1.96
C THR A 689 42.55 20.76 3.35
N ARG A 690 42.59 19.92 4.38
CA ARG A 690 42.31 20.29 5.78
C ARG A 690 43.30 21.27 6.40
N LYS A 691 44.47 21.48 5.77
CA LYS A 691 45.52 22.38 6.24
C LYS A 691 45.50 23.73 5.47
N LEU A 692 44.59 23.91 4.55
CA LEU A 692 44.50 25.11 3.77
C LEU A 692 44.01 26.27 4.62
N THR A 693 44.77 27.38 4.60
CA THR A 693 44.38 28.64 5.25
C THR A 693 43.41 29.46 4.39
N ASN A 694 43.51 29.33 3.08
CA ASN A 694 42.62 29.97 2.09
C ASN A 694 42.13 28.97 1.08
N PRO A 695 41.09 28.17 1.42
CA PRO A 695 40.54 27.19 0.48
C PRO A 695 39.77 27.85 -0.67
N ASN A 696 39.91 27.28 -1.87
CA ASN A 696 39.12 27.61 -3.05
C ASN A 696 37.75 26.90 -2.99
N ASN A 697 36.80 27.26 -3.84
CA ASN A 697 35.48 26.63 -3.88
C ASN A 697 35.55 25.13 -4.14
N ASN A 698 36.52 24.65 -4.90
CA ASN A 698 36.70 23.23 -5.23
C ASN A 698 37.30 22.39 -4.08
N ASP A 699 37.76 23.03 -3.01
CA ASP A 699 38.32 22.33 -1.84
C ASP A 699 37.25 21.88 -0.84
N TYR A 700 35.99 22.33 -1.03
CA TYR A 700 34.87 21.99 -0.20
C TYR A 700 34.09 20.78 -0.75
N GLY A 701 33.63 19.95 0.20
CA GLY A 701 32.82 18.74 -0.13
C GLY A 701 33.66 17.59 -0.66
N ILE A 702 33.02 16.58 -1.19
CA ILE A 702 33.68 15.36 -1.69
C ILE A 702 33.22 15.05 -3.11
N VAL A 703 34.13 14.71 -3.99
CA VAL A 703 33.82 14.19 -5.33
C VAL A 703 33.66 12.68 -5.23
N ILE A 704 32.44 12.14 -5.41
CA ILE A 704 32.15 10.70 -5.41
C ILE A 704 32.29 10.11 -6.82
N GLY A 705 31.66 10.74 -7.83
CA GLY A 705 31.66 10.25 -9.20
C GLY A 705 31.06 8.83 -9.36
N ASP A 706 31.27 8.22 -10.53
CA ASP A 706 30.68 6.90 -10.87
C ASP A 706 31.67 5.70 -10.73
N GLY A 707 32.80 5.91 -10.10
CA GLY A 707 33.86 4.90 -10.01
C GLY A 707 33.97 4.21 -8.65
N ASP A 708 35.21 3.80 -8.33
CA ASP A 708 35.55 3.05 -7.10
C ASP A 708 35.08 3.73 -5.80
N LYS A 709 35.02 5.06 -5.75
CA LYS A 709 34.49 5.79 -4.59
C LYS A 709 33.01 5.49 -4.36
N LYS A 710 32.17 5.51 -5.41
CA LYS A 710 30.75 5.16 -5.29
C LYS A 710 30.57 3.75 -4.77
N TYR A 711 31.27 2.80 -5.38
CA TYR A 711 31.21 1.40 -4.96
C TYR A 711 31.67 1.19 -3.50
N ASN A 712 32.78 1.79 -3.11
CA ASN A 712 33.28 1.73 -1.74
C ASN A 712 32.32 2.41 -0.75
N GLY A 713 31.70 3.54 -1.13
CA GLY A 713 30.68 4.22 -0.35
C GLY A 713 29.44 3.36 -0.12
N LEU A 714 28.96 2.69 -1.16
CA LEU A 714 27.85 1.74 -1.06
C LEU A 714 28.18 0.58 -0.11
N ARG A 715 29.41 0.03 -0.21
CA ARG A 715 29.87 -1.03 0.69
C ARG A 715 29.91 -0.54 2.15
N MET A 716 30.48 0.64 2.39
CA MET A 716 30.51 1.24 3.73
C MET A 716 29.11 1.49 4.28
N LEU A 717 28.16 1.95 3.46
CA LEU A 717 26.77 2.13 3.87
C LEU A 717 26.10 0.79 4.23
N LYS A 718 26.33 -0.26 3.45
CA LYS A 718 25.87 -1.60 3.78
C LYS A 718 26.43 -2.08 5.12
N GLU A 719 27.75 -2.00 5.30
CA GLU A 719 28.43 -2.36 6.55
C GLU A 719 27.87 -1.56 7.73
N PHE A 720 27.65 -0.26 7.56
CA PHE A 720 27.07 0.63 8.58
C PHE A 720 25.67 0.20 8.98
N ILE A 721 24.78 -0.08 8.02
CA ILE A 721 23.40 -0.49 8.26
C ILE A 721 23.36 -1.81 9.04
N TYR A 722 24.23 -2.77 8.70
CA TYR A 722 24.21 -4.12 9.29
C TYR A 722 25.19 -4.33 10.45
N GLU A 723 25.89 -3.27 10.89
CA GLU A 723 26.76 -3.33 12.07
C GLU A 723 25.96 -3.71 13.33
N PRO A 724 26.39 -4.72 14.10
CA PRO A 724 25.77 -5.04 15.38
C PRO A 724 26.09 -3.97 16.41
N LEU A 725 25.03 -3.39 17.03
CA LEU A 725 25.15 -2.43 18.13
C LEU A 725 25.12 -3.09 19.50
N SER A 726 24.36 -4.17 19.64
CA SER A 726 24.20 -4.96 20.84
C SER A 726 23.69 -6.35 20.50
N TYR A 727 23.50 -7.19 21.49
CA TYR A 727 22.96 -8.53 21.35
C TYR A 727 21.78 -8.72 22.31
N THR A 728 20.78 -9.47 21.86
CA THR A 728 19.67 -9.90 22.72
C THR A 728 20.14 -10.95 23.73
N ALA A 729 19.30 -11.28 24.72
CA ALA A 729 19.61 -12.29 25.74
C ALA A 729 19.89 -13.68 25.14
N ASP A 730 19.30 -14.00 23.98
CA ASP A 730 19.49 -15.24 23.20
C ASP A 730 20.65 -15.14 22.18
N GLY A 731 21.49 -14.08 22.28
CA GLY A 731 22.70 -13.93 21.46
C GLY A 731 22.49 -13.44 20.04
N LYS A 732 21.30 -13.02 19.64
CA LYS A 732 21.03 -12.46 18.31
C LYS A 732 21.50 -11.01 18.23
N PRO A 733 22.15 -10.58 17.14
CA PRO A 733 22.62 -9.21 17.00
C PRO A 733 21.46 -8.22 16.79
N ILE A 734 21.44 -7.15 17.57
CA ILE A 734 20.62 -5.95 17.31
C ILE A 734 21.46 -5.03 16.43
N ARG A 735 21.07 -4.93 15.15
CA ARG A 735 21.85 -4.19 14.16
C ARG A 735 21.50 -2.71 14.17
N ARG A 736 22.43 -1.87 13.68
CA ARG A 736 22.22 -0.41 13.51
C ARG A 736 21.00 -0.09 12.66
N LEU A 737 20.61 -0.97 11.73
CA LEU A 737 19.37 -0.90 10.98
C LEU A 737 18.17 -0.48 11.85
N LYS A 738 18.04 -1.03 13.05
CA LYS A 738 16.92 -0.73 13.98
C LYS A 738 16.95 0.71 14.54
N SER A 739 18.08 1.41 14.46
CA SER A 739 18.21 2.81 14.86
C SER A 739 17.93 3.81 13.72
N ILE A 740 17.74 3.32 12.49
CA ILE A 740 17.46 4.16 11.32
C ILE A 740 15.94 4.30 11.18
N SER A 741 15.43 5.50 11.45
CA SER A 741 14.00 5.82 11.35
C SER A 741 13.60 6.38 9.97
N SER A 742 14.56 6.61 9.07
CA SER A 742 14.29 7.13 7.73
C SER A 742 13.69 6.07 6.83
N VAL A 743 12.36 6.08 6.71
CA VAL A 743 11.63 5.22 5.75
C VAL A 743 12.12 5.47 4.32
N ARG A 744 12.43 6.73 3.96
CA ARG A 744 12.89 7.08 2.62
C ARG A 744 14.22 6.43 2.28
N LEU A 745 15.22 6.56 3.14
CA LEU A 745 16.53 5.92 2.94
C LEU A 745 16.41 4.40 2.84
N LEU A 746 15.63 3.80 3.75
CA LEU A 746 15.46 2.35 3.77
C LEU A 746 14.67 1.82 2.58
N LEU A 747 13.69 2.57 2.06
CA LEU A 747 12.99 2.23 0.82
C LEU A 747 13.92 2.29 -0.40
N GLU A 748 14.85 3.25 -0.46
CA GLU A 748 15.86 3.27 -1.50
C GLU A 748 16.81 2.09 -1.39
N CYS A 749 17.27 1.76 -0.18
CA CYS A 749 18.09 0.55 0.05
C CYS A 749 17.33 -0.73 -0.36
N GLN A 750 16.04 -0.81 -0.08
CA GLN A 750 15.19 -1.95 -0.42
C GLN A 750 15.03 -2.14 -1.95
N ARG A 751 15.05 -1.03 -2.70
CA ARG A 751 14.81 -1.00 -4.16
C ARG A 751 16.09 -0.74 -4.97
N PHE A 752 17.25 -0.73 -4.32
CA PHE A 752 18.52 -0.40 -4.94
C PHE A 752 18.84 -1.30 -6.14
N THR A 753 19.22 -0.68 -7.24
CA THR A 753 19.78 -1.32 -8.44
C THR A 753 20.99 -0.52 -8.92
N ALA A 754 21.95 -1.16 -9.57
CA ALA A 754 23.16 -0.49 -10.03
C ALA A 754 22.90 0.66 -11.04
N GLU A 755 21.82 0.58 -11.80
CA GLU A 755 21.44 1.55 -12.84
C GLU A 755 20.39 2.57 -12.35
N GLY A 756 19.91 2.44 -11.12
CA GLY A 756 18.87 3.30 -10.54
C GLY A 756 19.39 4.66 -10.07
N ASN A 757 18.50 5.62 -9.95
CA ASN A 757 18.77 6.89 -9.30
C ASN A 757 18.26 6.86 -7.86
N PHE A 758 19.17 7.03 -6.88
CA PHE A 758 18.89 6.90 -5.44
C PHE A 758 19.56 8.05 -4.69
N ASP A 759 18.90 9.20 -4.67
CA ASP A 759 19.45 10.46 -4.17
C ASP A 759 19.70 10.43 -2.66
N HIS A 760 18.87 9.68 -1.88
CA HIS A 760 19.07 9.53 -0.44
C HIS A 760 20.25 8.60 -0.10
N ILE A 761 20.43 7.55 -0.86
CA ILE A 761 21.63 6.69 -0.76
C ILE A 761 22.88 7.49 -1.11
N SER A 762 22.84 8.32 -2.15
CA SER A 762 23.99 9.16 -2.55
C SER A 762 24.39 10.11 -1.43
N ALA A 763 23.44 10.82 -0.81
CA ALA A 763 23.73 11.66 0.36
C ALA A 763 24.27 10.83 1.56
N ALA A 764 23.76 9.61 1.78
CA ALA A 764 24.28 8.73 2.83
C ALA A 764 25.71 8.24 2.55
N ILE A 765 26.07 8.01 1.28
CA ILE A 765 27.46 7.69 0.88
C ILE A 765 28.41 8.82 1.30
N VAL A 766 28.05 10.08 1.05
CA VAL A 766 28.84 11.24 1.54
C VAL A 766 29.03 11.17 3.04
N ALA A 767 27.98 10.84 3.80
CA ALA A 767 28.07 10.69 5.26
C ALA A 767 29.03 9.57 5.67
N MET A 768 29.07 8.46 4.94
CA MET A 768 30.00 7.35 5.24
C MET A 768 31.46 7.80 5.12
N TYR A 769 31.79 8.62 4.13
CA TYR A 769 33.15 9.16 4.00
C TYR A 769 33.50 10.15 5.10
N VAL A 770 32.55 10.96 5.59
CA VAL A 770 32.78 11.82 6.77
C VAL A 770 33.05 10.96 8.01
N PHE A 771 32.25 9.91 8.25
CA PHE A 771 32.50 8.99 9.38
C PHE A 771 33.83 8.24 9.27
N LEU A 772 34.28 7.86 8.08
CA LEU A 772 35.58 7.25 7.87
C LEU A 772 36.71 8.23 8.22
N ALA A 773 36.57 9.46 7.77
CA ALA A 773 37.57 10.51 8.07
C ALA A 773 37.66 10.83 9.56
N ASP A 774 36.53 10.86 10.27
CA ASP A 774 36.48 11.04 11.72
C ASP A 774 37.19 9.87 12.45
N SER A 775 36.99 8.62 12.03
CA SER A 775 37.63 7.46 12.64
C SER A 775 39.16 7.46 12.46
N LEU A 776 39.67 7.92 11.31
CA LEU A 776 41.10 8.03 11.04
C LEU A 776 41.75 9.13 11.90
N ASN A 777 41.05 10.24 12.14
CA ASN A 777 41.54 11.32 12.98
C ASN A 777 41.63 10.93 14.46
N THR A 778 40.66 10.18 14.95
CA THR A 778 40.63 9.70 16.33
C THR A 778 41.84 8.76 16.60
N LYS A 779 42.16 7.87 15.68
CA LYS A 779 43.36 7.03 15.78
C LYS A 779 44.65 7.85 15.83
N ARG A 780 44.80 8.87 14.96
CA ARG A 780 46.00 9.75 14.98
C ARG A 780 46.13 10.59 16.26
N LEU A 781 45.02 11.02 16.85
CA LEU A 781 45.05 11.75 18.14
C LEU A 781 45.45 10.83 19.29
N VAL A 782 45.06 9.56 19.29
CA VAL A 782 45.49 8.58 20.28
C VAL A 782 46.97 8.22 20.11
N GLU A 783 47.45 8.02 18.89
CA GLU A 783 48.87 7.75 18.60
C GLU A 783 49.76 8.95 18.89
N GLY A 784 49.34 10.16 18.54
CA GLY A 784 50.09 11.38 18.84
C GLY A 784 50.17 11.73 20.32
N ASN A 785 49.21 11.39 21.13
CA ASN A 785 49.23 11.60 22.59
C ASN A 785 50.09 10.56 23.31
N THR A 786 50.18 9.33 22.85
CA THR A 786 51.06 8.31 23.44
C THR A 786 52.53 8.66 23.20
N GLU A 787 52.93 9.01 21.99
CA GLU A 787 54.33 9.43 21.72
C GLU A 787 54.76 10.69 22.48
N ASN A 788 53.88 11.68 22.64
CA ASN A 788 54.20 12.91 23.41
C ASN A 788 54.21 12.66 24.92
N ASN A 789 53.40 11.73 25.45
CA ASN A 789 53.48 11.38 26.86
C ASN A 789 54.70 10.56 27.17
N ASP A 790 55.10 9.64 26.32
CA ASP A 790 56.33 8.84 26.51
C ASP A 790 57.59 9.71 26.42
N ARG A 791 57.67 10.68 25.50
CA ARG A 791 58.75 11.66 25.44
C ARG A 791 58.77 12.62 26.65
N ARG A 792 57.61 13.00 27.21
CA ARG A 792 57.54 13.80 28.44
C ARG A 792 57.93 13.02 29.70
N ILE A 793 57.59 11.76 29.77
CA ILE A 793 57.99 10.85 30.85
C ILE A 793 59.49 10.57 30.78
N ALA A 794 60.04 10.23 29.60
CA ALA A 794 61.46 10.04 29.37
C ALA A 794 62.33 11.30 29.71
N ASN A 795 61.85 12.47 29.32
CA ASN A 795 62.52 13.74 29.67
C ASN A 795 62.41 14.16 31.12
N ARG A 796 61.44 13.62 31.89
CA ARG A 796 61.36 13.80 33.37
C ARG A 796 62.23 12.81 34.12
N LEU A 797 62.43 11.62 33.61
CA LEU A 797 63.31 10.60 34.20
C LEU A 797 64.82 10.91 33.97
N ASN A 798 65.15 11.59 32.86
CA ASN A 798 66.54 12.04 32.57
C ASN A 798 66.90 13.34 33.24
N ARG A 799 66.02 13.96 34.04
CA ARG A 799 66.35 15.18 34.88
C ARG A 799 66.28 14.92 36.38
N ARG A 800 66.28 13.66 36.74
CA ARG A 800 66.58 13.22 38.11
C ARG A 800 67.88 12.39 38.10
#